data_828ab946c461978557e14c382db7426f
#
_entry.id   828ab946c461978557e14c382db7426f
#
_cell.length_a   1.000
_cell.length_b   1.000
_cell.length_c   1.000
_cell.angle_alpha   90.00
_cell.angle_beta   90.00
_cell.angle_gamma   90.00
#
_symmetry.space_group_name_H-M   'P 1'
#
loop_
_entity.id
_entity.type
_entity.pdbx_description
1 polymer ?
#
loop_
_entity_poly.entity_id
_entity_poly.type
_entity_poly.pdbx_seq_one_letter_code
_entity_poly.pdbx_strand_id
1 'polypeptide(L)'
;MKLRLVMTLFATIVASTFAAADPECVDGSCTLPGIVKDGQNGTYAVLSPIGPGTIKKITQAPRLDTLDGKKIAIVGGSFMASVTHPELRRLILSKYPTAKIYLLSEIGAAGPWPAPGVIRHEKDEFQKKLKEYGIQAVISGNGGCGLCTPKETGSCIAAEYLGIPSVMIAAPGFVDQARSAATAAGVPIQRVAEYPGAFASHTRGELRDNTRNILWPQILKALTTPFTEEEIKASQSVANETNGIVFTGTYDEVNHYFAEMGWTDGLPIVPPTEERVAQFLKFTDKRPDAVVAELPVAFRKTTVRHVAVNGVMSGCPAEFMPILIAFTQAMGYGEFRKTLASTHAWTPFCWLNGPLARQLGIDCAQGEISTQKNARIGRFINLAMLNLGGYYVKENRMGTFGYLMPWCLVEDEKAAIKLGWMPWNMQNGYGVNVNTLTAASALSWGNNLAPATSDAKKIMEMMAWDAVEKEQFAVGSGTPFVYRTMLVTEFVARDLATTYKSKEALEKALVETARRPLEERAYANYWGNPGSAFNPNTYSVKQHAKRIGGNEGSAVTKTPPWLGWSGKETVETVPVMQEGKTAILITGDANRNKSLCVPGGGFATVKIELPKAWDELTKELGYEPLKSFYLQTDMKPLAPKPDPRREAYRRQQQQRR
;
A
#
# COMPACT_ATOMS: atom_id res chain seq x y z
N MET A 1 40.72 47.55 -14.67
CA MET A 1 39.95 47.96 -15.85
C MET A 1 39.57 46.78 -16.80
N LYS A 2 40.00 45.55 -16.53
CA LYS A 2 39.65 44.37 -17.36
C LYS A 2 38.50 43.48 -16.81
N LEU A 3 38.03 43.76 -15.62
CA LEU A 3 36.97 42.94 -14.98
C LEU A 3 35.53 43.44 -15.26
N ARG A 4 35.37 44.73 -15.65
CA ARG A 4 34.03 45.29 -15.97
C ARG A 4 33.53 45.01 -17.38
N LEU A 5 34.44 44.66 -18.31
CA LEU A 5 34.03 44.38 -19.72
C LEU A 5 33.49 42.96 -19.91
N VAL A 6 33.88 42.01 -19.06
CA VAL A 6 33.43 40.62 -19.16
C VAL A 6 32.01 40.45 -18.58
N MET A 7 31.65 41.23 -17.55
CA MET A 7 30.28 41.14 -16.98
C MET A 7 29.21 41.78 -17.89
N THR A 8 29.58 42.79 -18.68
CA THR A 8 28.60 43.42 -19.60
C THR A 8 28.30 42.55 -20.84
N LEU A 9 29.27 41.74 -21.28
CA LEU A 9 29.07 40.84 -22.43
C LEU A 9 28.22 39.59 -22.03
N PHE A 10 28.35 39.10 -20.80
CA PHE A 10 27.52 37.98 -20.30
C PHE A 10 26.05 38.38 -20.03
N ALA A 11 25.82 39.61 -19.57
CA ALA A 11 24.47 40.14 -19.37
C ALA A 11 23.71 40.32 -20.69
N THR A 12 24.40 40.66 -21.78
CA THR A 12 23.77 40.88 -23.09
C THR A 12 23.45 39.56 -23.83
N ILE A 13 24.24 38.50 -23.59
CA ILE A 13 23.98 37.17 -24.20
C ILE A 13 22.87 36.42 -23.47
N VAL A 14 22.70 36.59 -22.15
CA VAL A 14 21.61 35.97 -21.39
C VAL A 14 20.27 36.67 -21.64
N ALA A 15 20.28 37.99 -21.92
CA ALA A 15 19.06 38.74 -22.24
C ALA A 15 18.52 38.47 -23.66
N SER A 16 19.36 38.01 -24.62
CA SER A 16 18.93 37.74 -25.98
C SER A 16 18.39 36.33 -26.24
N THR A 17 18.51 35.40 -25.26
CA THR A 17 17.97 34.05 -25.38
C THR A 17 16.62 33.83 -24.67
N PHE A 18 16.13 34.84 -23.93
CA PHE A 18 14.79 34.79 -23.31
C PHE A 18 13.75 35.70 -23.99
N ALA A 19 14.06 36.29 -25.13
CA ALA A 19 13.12 37.11 -25.89
C ALA A 19 12.59 36.36 -27.11
N ALA A 20 12.10 35.13 -26.90
CA ALA A 20 11.33 34.44 -27.93
C ALA A 20 10.20 33.66 -27.29
N ALA A 21 9.03 34.19 -27.44
CA ALA A 21 7.70 33.73 -27.13
C ALA A 21 7.06 34.57 -26.00
N ASP A 22 6.75 35.79 -26.35
CA ASP A 22 5.64 36.47 -25.71
C ASP A 22 4.37 35.99 -26.45
N PRO A 23 3.55 35.12 -25.91
CA PRO A 23 2.25 34.89 -26.47
C PRO A 23 1.46 36.17 -26.20
N GLU A 24 0.99 36.84 -27.24
CA GLU A 24 -0.01 37.87 -27.16
C GLU A 24 -1.28 37.35 -26.48
N CYS A 25 -1.30 37.42 -25.16
CA CYS A 25 -2.48 37.16 -24.35
C CYS A 25 -2.82 38.41 -23.52
N VAL A 26 -3.16 39.50 -24.22
CA VAL A 26 -3.48 40.77 -23.59
C VAL A 26 -4.95 40.89 -23.17
N ASP A 27 -5.81 40.01 -23.61
CA ASP A 27 -7.27 40.11 -23.41
C ASP A 27 -7.92 38.92 -22.67
N GLY A 28 -7.13 38.00 -22.11
CA GLY A 28 -7.68 36.82 -21.43
C GLY A 28 -8.29 35.76 -22.36
N SER A 29 -8.04 35.84 -23.67
CA SER A 29 -8.59 34.95 -24.71
C SER A 29 -7.69 33.75 -25.06
N CYS A 30 -6.55 33.57 -24.40
CA CYS A 30 -5.69 32.42 -24.57
C CYS A 30 -6.36 31.13 -24.11
N THR A 31 -6.93 30.42 -25.01
CA THR A 31 -7.37 29.03 -24.82
C THR A 31 -6.28 28.09 -25.33
N LEU A 32 -5.38 27.68 -24.46
CA LEU A 32 -4.57 26.50 -24.75
C LEU A 32 -5.52 25.28 -24.81
N PRO A 33 -5.33 24.35 -25.75
CA PRO A 33 -6.14 23.14 -25.79
C PRO A 33 -6.13 22.43 -24.43
N GLY A 34 -7.31 22.09 -23.91
CA GLY A 34 -7.48 21.42 -22.61
C GLY A 34 -7.58 22.35 -21.39
N ILE A 35 -7.52 23.67 -21.53
CA ILE A 35 -7.82 24.58 -20.41
C ILE A 35 -9.32 24.85 -20.34
N VAL A 36 -9.92 24.47 -19.22
CA VAL A 36 -11.30 24.75 -18.90
C VAL A 36 -11.39 26.09 -18.16
N LYS A 37 -12.15 27.05 -18.72
CA LYS A 37 -12.52 28.27 -18.01
C LYS A 37 -13.67 27.92 -17.07
N ASP A 38 -13.38 27.83 -15.77
CA ASP A 38 -14.38 27.67 -14.73
C ASP A 38 -14.14 28.69 -13.59
N GLY A 39 -15.09 28.83 -12.73
CA GLY A 39 -15.05 29.80 -11.64
C GLY A 39 -15.66 31.15 -12.06
N GLN A 40 -16.98 31.20 -12.12
CA GLN A 40 -17.66 32.49 -12.27
C GLN A 40 -17.35 33.39 -11.06
N ASN A 41 -16.92 34.61 -11.33
CA ASN A 41 -16.55 35.59 -10.31
C ASN A 41 -15.44 35.15 -9.33
N GLY A 42 -14.52 34.27 -9.77
CA GLY A 42 -13.41 33.79 -8.93
C GLY A 42 -13.79 32.77 -7.85
N THR A 43 -15.00 32.19 -7.92
CA THR A 43 -15.45 31.14 -7.01
C THR A 43 -15.62 29.80 -7.72
N TYR A 44 -15.40 28.70 -6.99
CA TYR A 44 -15.45 27.33 -7.47
C TYR A 44 -16.46 26.51 -6.66
N ALA A 45 -17.44 25.92 -7.31
CA ALA A 45 -18.34 24.93 -6.73
C ALA A 45 -17.71 23.53 -6.88
N VAL A 46 -17.24 22.92 -5.78
CA VAL A 46 -16.39 21.74 -5.80
C VAL A 46 -17.09 20.48 -5.31
N LEU A 47 -16.69 19.35 -5.87
CA LEU A 47 -17.26 18.03 -5.63
C LEU A 47 -16.50 17.26 -4.55
N SER A 48 -17.20 16.31 -3.90
CA SER A 48 -16.60 15.40 -2.92
C SER A 48 -15.58 14.47 -3.56
N PRO A 49 -14.35 14.34 -3.01
CA PRO A 49 -13.36 13.38 -3.49
C PRO A 49 -13.57 11.97 -2.94
N ILE A 50 -14.45 11.78 -1.96
CA ILE A 50 -14.69 10.52 -1.26
C ILE A 50 -16.03 9.90 -1.67
N GLY A 51 -16.03 8.57 -1.82
CA GLY A 51 -17.25 7.83 -2.08
C GLY A 51 -17.95 7.35 -0.81
N PRO A 52 -19.23 6.93 -0.93
CA PRO A 52 -20.00 6.42 0.19
C PRO A 52 -19.42 5.13 0.75
N GLY A 53 -19.54 4.93 2.06
CA GLY A 53 -19.23 3.66 2.71
C GLY A 53 -20.15 2.54 2.22
N THR A 54 -19.61 1.34 2.04
CA THR A 54 -20.38 0.20 1.52
C THR A 54 -21.00 -0.65 2.61
N ILE A 55 -20.52 -0.50 3.85
CA ILE A 55 -20.92 -1.34 4.97
C ILE A 55 -21.94 -0.61 5.84
N LYS A 56 -23.13 -1.19 5.97
CA LYS A 56 -24.14 -0.68 6.89
C LYS A 56 -23.67 -0.85 8.33
N LYS A 57 -23.87 0.17 9.15
CA LYS A 57 -23.62 0.08 10.60
C LYS A 57 -24.56 -0.96 11.21
N ILE A 58 -23.99 -1.81 12.06
CA ILE A 58 -24.76 -2.78 12.84
C ILE A 58 -25.36 -2.12 14.09
N THR A 59 -26.36 -2.77 14.68
CA THR A 59 -26.77 -2.44 16.05
C THR A 59 -25.67 -2.86 17.01
N GLN A 60 -25.23 -1.94 17.85
CA GLN A 60 -24.16 -2.17 18.81
C GLN A 60 -24.56 -3.26 19.80
N ALA A 61 -23.69 -4.23 20.09
CA ALA A 61 -23.95 -5.25 21.09
C ALA A 61 -24.12 -4.63 22.49
N PRO A 62 -25.15 -5.01 23.26
CA PRO A 62 -25.32 -4.52 24.63
C PRO A 62 -24.14 -4.94 25.51
N ARG A 63 -23.74 -4.08 26.43
CA ARG A 63 -22.72 -4.44 27.42
C ARG A 63 -23.29 -5.38 28.48
N LEU A 64 -22.44 -6.16 29.12
CA LEU A 64 -22.85 -7.11 30.14
C LEU A 64 -23.09 -6.41 31.48
N ASP A 65 -24.01 -6.91 32.29
CA ASP A 65 -24.22 -6.42 33.65
C ASP A 65 -23.08 -6.87 34.60
N THR A 66 -22.55 -8.07 34.36
CA THR A 66 -21.46 -8.68 35.13
C THR A 66 -20.70 -9.67 34.26
N LEU A 67 -19.48 -10.01 34.68
CA LEU A 67 -18.73 -11.13 34.10
C LEU A 67 -18.96 -12.45 34.82
N ASP A 68 -19.69 -12.42 35.95
CA ASP A 68 -19.98 -13.61 36.71
C ASP A 68 -20.82 -14.61 35.92
N GLY A 69 -20.42 -15.87 35.93
CA GLY A 69 -21.06 -16.93 35.15
C GLY A 69 -20.89 -16.83 33.62
N LYS A 70 -20.23 -15.80 33.13
CA LYS A 70 -20.11 -15.58 31.66
C LYS A 70 -18.99 -16.41 31.04
N LYS A 71 -19.20 -16.77 29.76
CA LYS A 71 -18.19 -17.40 28.91
C LYS A 71 -17.49 -16.33 28.09
N ILE A 72 -16.18 -16.19 28.26
CA ILE A 72 -15.39 -15.11 27.68
C ILE A 72 -14.25 -15.70 26.87
N ALA A 73 -14.11 -15.27 25.62
CA ALA A 73 -12.95 -15.60 24.78
C ALA A 73 -11.90 -14.50 24.86
N ILE A 74 -10.64 -14.89 25.12
CA ILE A 74 -9.48 -14.00 25.04
C ILE A 74 -8.64 -14.48 23.85
N VAL A 75 -8.66 -13.72 22.76
CA VAL A 75 -8.11 -14.13 21.47
C VAL A 75 -7.12 -13.10 20.92
N GLY A 76 -6.48 -13.46 19.79
CA GLY A 76 -5.36 -12.71 19.28
C GLY A 76 -4.04 -13.33 19.75
N GLY A 77 -2.95 -12.98 19.11
CA GLY A 77 -1.67 -13.65 19.37
C GLY A 77 -0.45 -12.75 19.17
N SER A 78 -0.69 -11.46 18.91
CA SER A 78 0.39 -10.50 18.66
C SER A 78 0.97 -9.95 19.97
N PHE A 79 2.18 -9.43 19.91
CA PHE A 79 2.83 -8.61 20.95
C PHE A 79 2.63 -9.04 22.41
N MET A 80 3.35 -10.08 22.86
CA MET A 80 3.36 -10.52 24.25
C MET A 80 1.98 -10.97 24.80
N ALA A 81 1.02 -11.27 23.91
CA ALA A 81 -0.26 -11.84 24.27
C ALA A 81 -0.12 -13.10 25.14
N SER A 82 0.96 -13.87 24.95
CA SER A 82 1.34 -15.03 25.78
C SER A 82 1.63 -14.68 27.25
N VAL A 83 1.77 -13.40 27.58
CA VAL A 83 1.94 -12.92 28.97
C VAL A 83 0.67 -12.23 29.45
N THR A 84 0.12 -11.32 28.68
CA THR A 84 -1.03 -10.51 29.06
C THR A 84 -2.33 -11.33 29.13
N HIS A 85 -2.58 -12.24 28.20
CA HIS A 85 -3.82 -13.02 28.15
C HIS A 85 -3.96 -14.02 29.30
N PRO A 86 -2.94 -14.83 29.67
CA PRO A 86 -3.01 -15.67 30.87
C PRO A 86 -3.19 -14.85 32.13
N GLU A 87 -2.56 -13.66 32.23
CA GLU A 87 -2.75 -12.79 33.41
C GLU A 87 -4.18 -12.24 33.48
N LEU A 88 -4.78 -11.83 32.35
CA LEU A 88 -6.20 -11.44 32.31
C LEU A 88 -7.11 -12.59 32.74
N ARG A 89 -6.87 -13.82 32.24
CA ARG A 89 -7.63 -15.00 32.66
C ARG A 89 -7.56 -15.16 34.20
N ARG A 90 -6.36 -15.05 34.77
CA ARG A 90 -6.16 -15.16 36.23
C ARG A 90 -6.93 -14.07 37.00
N LEU A 91 -6.90 -12.82 36.52
CA LEU A 91 -7.58 -11.68 37.14
C LEU A 91 -9.10 -11.81 37.06
N ILE A 92 -9.64 -12.23 35.93
CA ILE A 92 -11.07 -12.44 35.75
C ILE A 92 -11.55 -13.54 36.71
N LEU A 93 -10.89 -14.69 36.74
CA LEU A 93 -11.27 -15.82 37.58
C LEU A 93 -11.10 -15.52 39.07
N SER A 94 -10.13 -14.68 39.46
CA SER A 94 -9.96 -14.23 40.84
C SER A 94 -11.13 -13.37 41.34
N LYS A 95 -11.72 -12.54 40.45
CA LYS A 95 -12.85 -11.67 40.81
C LYS A 95 -14.21 -12.30 40.52
N TYR A 96 -14.29 -13.14 39.49
CA TYR A 96 -15.51 -13.83 39.03
C TYR A 96 -15.25 -15.34 38.90
N PRO A 97 -15.25 -16.10 40.00
CA PRO A 97 -14.83 -17.51 40.00
C PRO A 97 -15.72 -18.43 39.13
N THR A 98 -16.95 -18.03 38.87
CA THR A 98 -17.91 -18.79 38.07
C THR A 98 -17.77 -18.53 36.55
N ALA A 99 -17.00 -17.51 36.15
CA ALA A 99 -16.74 -17.23 34.76
C ALA A 99 -15.95 -18.38 34.08
N LYS A 100 -16.16 -18.55 32.78
CA LYS A 100 -15.41 -19.53 31.97
C LYS A 100 -14.60 -18.79 30.91
N ILE A 101 -13.28 -18.94 30.95
CA ILE A 101 -12.36 -18.20 30.08
C ILE A 101 -11.71 -19.16 29.10
N TYR A 102 -11.81 -18.85 27.82
CA TYR A 102 -11.23 -19.61 26.73
C TYR A 102 -10.14 -18.76 26.05
N LEU A 103 -8.92 -19.25 26.02
CA LEU A 103 -7.82 -18.61 25.30
C LEU A 103 -7.83 -19.00 23.81
N LEU A 104 -7.06 -18.29 22.98
CA LEU A 104 -6.94 -18.56 21.54
C LEU A 104 -6.59 -20.03 21.25
N SER A 105 -5.71 -20.66 22.04
CA SER A 105 -5.32 -22.07 21.90
C SER A 105 -6.47 -23.04 22.14
N GLU A 106 -7.46 -22.65 22.94
CA GLU A 106 -8.64 -23.45 23.27
C GLU A 106 -9.78 -23.23 22.25
N ILE A 107 -9.98 -21.99 21.79
CA ILE A 107 -10.94 -21.65 20.72
C ILE A 107 -10.46 -22.18 19.37
N GLY A 108 -9.17 -22.16 19.10
CA GLY A 108 -8.57 -22.64 17.85
C GLY A 108 -8.74 -21.74 16.64
N ALA A 109 -9.39 -20.58 16.78
CA ALA A 109 -9.62 -19.61 15.72
C ALA A 109 -9.60 -18.17 16.25
N ALA A 110 -9.29 -17.22 15.37
CA ALA A 110 -9.42 -15.77 15.59
C ALA A 110 -10.20 -15.17 14.42
N GLY A 111 -10.75 -13.96 14.62
CA GLY A 111 -11.51 -13.26 13.59
C GLY A 111 -10.68 -12.98 12.34
N PRO A 112 -11.33 -12.88 11.19
CA PRO A 112 -10.66 -12.63 9.93
C PRO A 112 -10.10 -11.21 9.88
N TRP A 113 -9.09 -11.00 9.02
CA TRP A 113 -8.66 -9.65 8.67
C TRP A 113 -9.84 -8.88 8.08
N PRO A 114 -10.12 -7.64 8.54
CA PRO A 114 -11.18 -6.82 7.98
C PRO A 114 -10.95 -6.57 6.50
N ALA A 115 -11.85 -7.08 5.67
CA ALA A 115 -11.81 -6.90 4.22
C ALA A 115 -13.24 -6.84 3.66
N PRO A 116 -13.48 -6.18 2.51
CA PRO A 116 -14.78 -6.14 1.87
C PRO A 116 -15.35 -7.54 1.66
N GLY A 117 -16.56 -7.79 2.14
CA GLY A 117 -17.26 -9.06 1.99
C GLY A 117 -16.80 -10.20 2.90
N VAL A 118 -15.70 -10.04 3.68
CA VAL A 118 -15.18 -11.11 4.57
C VAL A 118 -15.92 -11.15 5.89
N ILE A 119 -16.39 -10.00 6.40
CA ILE A 119 -16.96 -9.86 7.75
C ILE A 119 -18.39 -10.42 7.87
N ARG A 120 -19.08 -10.68 6.76
CA ARG A 120 -20.49 -11.06 6.72
C ARG A 120 -20.76 -12.52 6.44
N HIS A 121 -19.75 -13.39 6.47
CA HIS A 121 -19.96 -14.77 6.10
C HIS A 121 -20.44 -15.60 7.29
N GLU A 122 -21.61 -16.22 7.14
CA GLU A 122 -22.09 -17.34 7.96
C GLU A 122 -21.09 -18.51 8.02
N LYS A 123 -20.06 -18.48 7.20
CA LYS A 123 -18.96 -19.45 7.09
C LYS A 123 -17.69 -19.04 7.85
N ASP A 124 -17.69 -17.91 8.59
CA ASP A 124 -16.52 -17.52 9.39
C ASP A 124 -16.30 -18.53 10.51
N GLU A 125 -15.15 -19.17 10.47
CA GLU A 125 -14.78 -20.21 11.44
C GLU A 125 -14.75 -19.65 12.87
N PHE A 126 -14.30 -18.43 13.05
CA PHE A 126 -14.28 -17.81 14.39
C PHE A 126 -15.71 -17.58 14.91
N GLN A 127 -16.63 -17.06 14.09
CA GLN A 127 -18.02 -16.86 14.50
C GLN A 127 -18.73 -18.19 14.81
N LYS A 128 -18.43 -19.26 14.08
CA LYS A 128 -18.92 -20.61 14.40
C LYS A 128 -18.42 -21.08 15.76
N LYS A 129 -17.13 -20.88 16.05
CA LYS A 129 -16.53 -21.22 17.35
C LYS A 129 -17.14 -20.41 18.49
N LEU A 130 -17.37 -19.10 18.30
CA LEU A 130 -18.05 -18.30 19.31
C LEU A 130 -19.43 -18.84 19.67
N LYS A 131 -20.21 -19.27 18.67
CA LYS A 131 -21.54 -19.90 18.87
C LYS A 131 -21.41 -21.27 19.54
N GLU A 132 -20.52 -22.14 19.05
CA GLU A 132 -20.27 -23.48 19.57
C GLU A 132 -19.92 -23.47 21.04
N TYR A 133 -19.02 -22.59 21.45
CA TYR A 133 -18.61 -22.43 22.85
C TYR A 133 -19.61 -21.62 23.70
N GLY A 134 -20.58 -20.96 23.05
CA GLY A 134 -21.56 -20.08 23.70
C GLY A 134 -20.90 -18.85 24.32
N ILE A 135 -19.94 -18.24 23.62
CA ILE A 135 -19.19 -17.07 24.10
C ILE A 135 -20.13 -15.87 24.22
N GLN A 136 -19.98 -15.11 25.29
CA GLN A 136 -20.80 -13.95 25.66
C GLN A 136 -20.00 -12.64 25.71
N ALA A 137 -18.66 -12.69 25.66
CA ALA A 137 -17.79 -11.52 25.48
C ALA A 137 -16.49 -11.92 24.81
N VAL A 138 -15.87 -10.99 24.07
CA VAL A 138 -14.57 -11.18 23.43
C VAL A 138 -13.59 -10.09 23.85
N ILE A 139 -12.40 -10.51 24.26
CA ILE A 139 -11.24 -9.65 24.47
C ILE A 139 -10.23 -10.03 23.38
N SER A 140 -9.78 -9.09 22.58
CA SER A 140 -8.82 -9.34 21.51
C SER A 140 -7.62 -8.42 21.59
N GLY A 141 -6.47 -8.90 21.20
CA GLY A 141 -5.23 -8.12 21.17
C GLY A 141 -3.99 -9.03 21.16
N ASN A 142 -2.80 -8.49 21.25
CA ASN A 142 -2.46 -7.07 21.48
C ASN A 142 -2.18 -6.37 20.15
N GLY A 143 -2.78 -5.23 19.90
CA GLY A 143 -2.46 -4.38 18.76
C GLY A 143 -1.26 -3.48 19.06
N GLY A 144 -0.20 -3.60 18.27
CA GLY A 144 1.04 -2.84 18.47
C GLY A 144 1.81 -2.60 17.17
N CYS A 145 1.18 -2.82 16.01
CA CYS A 145 1.71 -2.45 14.70
C CYS A 145 0.58 -2.17 13.70
N GLY A 146 0.92 -1.47 12.61
CA GLY A 146 -0.04 -1.07 11.58
C GLY A 146 -0.75 -2.23 10.88
N LEU A 147 -0.18 -3.43 10.87
CA LEU A 147 -0.77 -4.63 10.28
C LEU A 147 -1.48 -5.49 11.34
N CYS A 148 -0.92 -5.59 12.55
CA CYS A 148 -1.46 -6.45 13.59
C CYS A 148 -2.74 -5.87 14.20
N THR A 149 -2.81 -4.56 14.40
CA THR A 149 -3.97 -3.92 15.02
C THR A 149 -5.27 -4.16 14.25
N PRO A 150 -5.38 -3.92 12.94
CA PRO A 150 -6.59 -4.26 12.20
C PRO A 150 -6.90 -5.76 12.21
N LYS A 151 -5.87 -6.63 12.17
CA LYS A 151 -6.03 -8.08 12.26
C LYS A 151 -6.69 -8.49 13.57
N GLU A 152 -6.17 -8.02 14.69
CA GLU A 152 -6.72 -8.35 16.01
C GLU A 152 -8.11 -7.72 16.20
N THR A 153 -8.35 -6.50 15.67
CA THR A 153 -9.68 -5.86 15.67
C THR A 153 -10.72 -6.70 14.94
N GLY A 154 -10.31 -7.49 13.92
CA GLY A 154 -11.19 -8.39 13.20
C GLY A 154 -11.95 -9.37 14.11
N SER A 155 -11.35 -9.82 15.20
CA SER A 155 -12.04 -10.67 16.20
C SER A 155 -13.14 -9.92 16.95
N CYS A 156 -12.89 -8.64 17.30
CA CYS A 156 -13.92 -7.79 17.92
C CYS A 156 -15.07 -7.52 16.96
N ILE A 157 -14.76 -7.18 15.70
CA ILE A 157 -15.76 -6.96 14.66
C ILE A 157 -16.65 -8.20 14.48
N ALA A 158 -16.04 -9.38 14.36
CA ALA A 158 -16.77 -10.64 14.20
C ALA A 158 -17.70 -10.94 15.39
N ALA A 159 -17.29 -10.61 16.61
CA ALA A 159 -18.09 -10.75 17.82
C ALA A 159 -19.28 -9.76 17.85
N GLU A 160 -19.03 -8.47 17.60
CA GLU A 160 -20.07 -7.43 17.57
C GLU A 160 -21.16 -7.72 16.51
N TYR A 161 -20.79 -8.33 15.36
CA TYR A 161 -21.75 -8.80 14.36
C TYR A 161 -22.68 -9.93 14.84
N LEU A 162 -22.30 -10.64 15.91
CA LEU A 162 -23.13 -11.65 16.58
C LEU A 162 -23.89 -11.09 17.79
N GLY A 163 -23.83 -9.79 18.05
CA GLY A 163 -24.39 -9.19 19.27
C GLY A 163 -23.59 -9.53 20.53
N ILE A 164 -22.32 -9.93 20.39
CA ILE A 164 -21.42 -10.26 21.51
C ILE A 164 -20.52 -9.05 21.78
N PRO A 165 -20.58 -8.45 22.98
CA PRO A 165 -19.75 -7.31 23.33
C PRO A 165 -18.26 -7.66 23.28
N SER A 166 -17.46 -6.70 22.79
CA SER A 166 -16.03 -6.89 22.63
C SER A 166 -15.20 -5.71 23.12
N VAL A 167 -13.93 -5.97 23.41
CA VAL A 167 -12.90 -4.97 23.70
C VAL A 167 -11.59 -5.34 23.02
N MET A 168 -10.98 -4.35 22.37
CA MET A 168 -9.66 -4.48 21.75
C MET A 168 -8.59 -3.97 22.73
N ILE A 169 -7.42 -4.65 22.78
CA ILE A 169 -6.25 -4.18 23.52
C ILE A 169 -5.24 -3.62 22.49
N ALA A 170 -4.85 -2.36 22.64
CA ALA A 170 -3.91 -1.71 21.75
C ALA A 170 -2.86 -0.89 22.50
N ALA A 171 -1.66 -0.79 21.94
CA ALA A 171 -0.63 0.14 22.42
C ALA A 171 -0.99 1.60 22.01
N PRO A 172 -0.41 2.62 22.67
CA PRO A 172 -0.55 4.01 22.25
C PRO A 172 -0.22 4.23 20.77
N GLY A 173 -0.98 5.11 20.11
CA GLY A 173 -0.87 5.37 18.67
C GLY A 173 -1.60 4.36 17.77
N PHE A 174 -2.09 3.22 18.30
CA PHE A 174 -2.87 2.23 17.55
C PHE A 174 -4.34 2.16 17.96
N VAL A 175 -4.74 2.95 18.96
CA VAL A 175 -6.12 3.01 19.45
C VAL A 175 -7.07 3.51 18.35
N ASP A 176 -6.72 4.61 17.69
CA ASP A 176 -7.55 5.18 16.63
C ASP A 176 -7.55 4.30 15.38
N GLN A 177 -6.47 3.58 15.11
CA GLN A 177 -6.44 2.59 14.04
C GLN A 177 -7.44 1.44 14.31
N ALA A 178 -7.54 0.96 15.55
CA ALA A 178 -8.51 -0.07 15.92
C ALA A 178 -9.96 0.44 15.78
N ARG A 179 -10.22 1.67 16.23
CA ARG A 179 -11.53 2.32 16.10
C ARG A 179 -11.90 2.54 14.64
N SER A 180 -10.99 3.10 13.84
CA SER A 180 -11.18 3.34 12.41
C SER A 180 -11.48 2.04 11.65
N ALA A 181 -10.72 0.97 11.92
CA ALA A 181 -10.94 -0.34 11.30
C ALA A 181 -12.33 -0.92 11.63
N ALA A 182 -12.78 -0.79 12.87
CA ALA A 182 -14.08 -1.27 13.31
C ALA A 182 -15.23 -0.44 12.71
N THR A 183 -15.10 0.89 12.73
CA THR A 183 -16.10 1.81 12.15
C THR A 183 -16.25 1.61 10.65
N ALA A 184 -15.13 1.48 9.92
CA ALA A 184 -15.15 1.16 8.49
C ALA A 184 -15.83 -0.19 8.22
N ALA A 185 -15.70 -1.14 9.13
CA ALA A 185 -16.36 -2.44 9.06
C ALA A 185 -17.81 -2.44 9.59
N GLY A 186 -18.39 -1.29 9.91
CA GLY A 186 -19.78 -1.15 10.33
C GLY A 186 -20.06 -1.34 11.82
N VAL A 187 -19.03 -1.47 12.66
CA VAL A 187 -19.18 -1.45 14.13
C VAL A 187 -19.13 0.00 14.60
N PRO A 188 -20.23 0.57 15.09
CA PRO A 188 -20.32 2.01 15.33
C PRO A 188 -19.34 2.53 16.39
N ILE A 189 -19.15 1.74 17.47
CA ILE A 189 -18.29 2.11 18.59
C ILE A 189 -17.42 0.91 18.97
N GLN A 190 -16.11 1.01 18.79
CA GLN A 190 -15.16 0.01 19.27
C GLN A 190 -14.54 0.48 20.58
N ARG A 191 -14.80 -0.24 21.64
CA ARG A 191 -14.10 -0.07 22.93
C ARG A 191 -12.67 -0.59 22.82
N VAL A 192 -11.71 0.23 23.24
CA VAL A 192 -10.28 -0.11 23.24
C VAL A 192 -9.71 0.12 24.62
N ALA A 193 -9.03 -0.89 25.15
CA ALA A 193 -8.22 -0.78 26.35
C ALA A 193 -6.78 -0.44 25.92
N GLU A 194 -6.29 0.72 26.33
CA GLU A 194 -4.97 1.21 25.96
C GLU A 194 -3.91 0.72 26.94
N TYR A 195 -2.93 0.01 26.42
CA TYR A 195 -1.76 -0.44 27.17
C TYR A 195 -0.77 0.73 27.33
N PRO A 196 -0.11 0.89 28.50
CA PRO A 196 0.78 2.04 28.73
C PRO A 196 2.15 1.84 28.08
N GLY A 197 2.31 2.20 26.84
CA GLY A 197 3.55 2.12 26.07
C GLY A 197 3.62 0.95 25.09
N ALA A 198 4.79 0.66 24.57
CA ALA A 198 4.99 -0.46 23.67
C ALA A 198 5.12 -1.77 24.45
N PHE A 199 4.36 -2.80 24.09
CA PHE A 199 4.44 -4.12 24.73
C PHE A 199 5.87 -4.69 24.76
N ALA A 200 6.63 -4.39 23.73
CA ALA A 200 7.97 -4.88 23.52
C ALA A 200 9.03 -4.24 24.44
N SER A 201 8.75 -3.06 24.97
CA SER A 201 9.69 -2.33 25.83
C SER A 201 9.60 -2.73 27.30
N HIS A 202 8.65 -3.59 27.67
CA HIS A 202 8.41 -3.99 29.04
C HIS A 202 8.83 -5.43 29.31
N THR A 203 9.37 -5.66 30.50
CA THR A 203 9.66 -7.00 31.02
C THR A 203 8.37 -7.78 31.28
N ARG A 204 8.47 -9.10 31.44
CA ARG A 204 7.30 -9.95 31.74
C ARG A 204 6.63 -9.58 33.09
N GLY A 205 7.39 -9.05 34.05
CA GLY A 205 6.87 -8.51 35.31
C GLY A 205 6.02 -7.28 35.05
N GLU A 206 6.59 -6.28 34.42
CA GLU A 206 5.90 -5.03 34.06
C GLU A 206 4.67 -5.27 33.17
N LEU A 207 4.74 -6.22 32.23
CA LEU A 207 3.57 -6.63 31.45
C LEU A 207 2.42 -7.14 32.33
N ARG A 208 2.70 -7.97 33.32
CA ARG A 208 1.67 -8.46 34.26
C ARG A 208 1.14 -7.33 35.13
N ASP A 209 2.01 -6.47 35.66
CA ASP A 209 1.61 -5.34 36.49
C ASP A 209 0.77 -4.32 35.73
N ASN A 210 1.17 -3.96 34.51
CA ASN A 210 0.39 -3.12 33.63
C ASN A 210 -0.95 -3.77 33.21
N THR A 211 -0.94 -5.09 33.02
CA THR A 211 -2.19 -5.82 32.73
C THR A 211 -3.14 -5.76 33.95
N ARG A 212 -2.63 -5.92 35.14
CA ARG A 212 -3.42 -5.87 36.38
C ARG A 212 -3.94 -4.47 36.71
N ASN A 213 -3.04 -3.49 36.66
CA ASN A 213 -3.32 -2.17 37.20
C ASN A 213 -3.94 -1.22 36.19
N ILE A 214 -3.71 -1.44 34.89
CA ILE A 214 -4.10 -0.52 33.83
C ILE A 214 -5.07 -1.14 32.81
N LEU A 215 -4.74 -2.31 32.23
CA LEU A 215 -5.63 -2.93 31.24
C LEU A 215 -6.91 -3.50 31.86
N TRP A 216 -6.78 -4.23 32.96
CA TRP A 216 -7.93 -4.92 33.56
C TRP A 216 -9.09 -3.98 33.94
N PRO A 217 -8.89 -2.84 34.62
CA PRO A 217 -9.96 -1.89 34.88
C PRO A 217 -10.63 -1.37 33.62
N GLN A 218 -9.85 -1.08 32.57
CA GLN A 218 -10.38 -0.60 31.29
C GLN A 218 -11.19 -1.69 30.59
N ILE A 219 -10.71 -2.93 30.57
CA ILE A 219 -11.41 -4.07 29.96
C ILE A 219 -12.73 -4.32 30.66
N LEU A 220 -12.73 -4.34 32.01
CA LEU A 220 -13.95 -4.52 32.79
C LEU A 220 -14.97 -3.42 32.45
N LYS A 221 -14.56 -2.15 32.51
CA LYS A 221 -15.41 -1.02 32.14
C LYS A 221 -15.92 -1.14 30.70
N ALA A 222 -15.08 -1.50 29.76
CA ALA A 222 -15.45 -1.63 28.33
C ALA A 222 -16.52 -2.70 28.08
N LEU A 223 -16.50 -3.79 28.86
CA LEU A 223 -17.46 -4.89 28.71
C LEU A 223 -18.74 -4.71 29.52
N THR A 224 -18.71 -3.91 30.62
CA THR A 224 -19.84 -3.81 31.55
C THR A 224 -20.51 -2.45 31.62
N THR A 225 -19.90 -1.39 31.11
CA THR A 225 -20.50 -0.07 31.13
C THR A 225 -21.26 0.21 29.82
N PRO A 226 -22.57 0.50 29.86
CA PRO A 226 -23.36 0.90 28.70
C PRO A 226 -22.74 2.09 27.96
N PHE A 227 -23.08 2.24 26.69
CA PHE A 227 -22.69 3.42 25.92
C PHE A 227 -23.49 4.64 26.36
N THR A 228 -22.87 5.82 26.42
CA THR A 228 -23.55 7.07 26.69
C THR A 228 -24.31 7.57 25.45
N GLU A 229 -25.26 8.47 25.66
CA GLU A 229 -26.00 9.09 24.56
C GLU A 229 -25.08 9.89 23.64
N GLU A 230 -24.05 10.56 24.20
CA GLU A 230 -23.03 11.29 23.44
C GLU A 230 -22.22 10.35 22.55
N GLU A 231 -21.77 9.19 23.07
CA GLU A 231 -21.05 8.20 22.28
C GLU A 231 -21.91 7.67 21.11
N ILE A 232 -23.18 7.38 21.39
CA ILE A 232 -24.12 6.91 20.37
C ILE A 232 -24.34 8.00 19.31
N LYS A 233 -24.61 9.25 19.73
CA LYS A 233 -24.79 10.39 18.83
C LYS A 233 -23.54 10.65 17.99
N ALA A 234 -22.35 10.65 18.59
CA ALA A 234 -21.09 10.82 17.87
C ALA A 234 -20.88 9.72 16.82
N SER A 235 -21.26 8.47 17.13
CA SER A 235 -21.15 7.35 16.19
C SER A 235 -22.15 7.43 15.02
N GLN A 236 -23.21 8.22 15.16
CA GLN A 236 -24.24 8.41 14.13
C GLN A 236 -23.91 9.58 13.20
N SER A 237 -22.98 10.47 13.57
CA SER A 237 -22.55 11.56 12.69
C SER A 237 -21.94 10.95 11.42
N VAL A 238 -22.71 11.03 10.35
CA VAL A 238 -22.28 10.63 9.01
C VAL A 238 -21.50 11.82 8.46
N ALA A 239 -20.27 11.63 8.02
CA ALA A 239 -19.70 12.54 7.06
C ALA A 239 -20.72 12.62 5.90
N ASN A 240 -21.16 13.82 5.54
CA ASN A 240 -22.13 14.01 4.46
C ASN A 240 -21.56 13.44 3.17
N GLU A 241 -21.92 12.19 2.88
CA GLU A 241 -21.52 11.45 1.69
C GLU A 241 -22.37 11.95 0.52
N THR A 242 -22.15 13.20 0.11
CA THR A 242 -22.86 13.78 -1.03
C THR A 242 -22.04 13.56 -2.30
N ASN A 243 -22.65 12.93 -3.30
CA ASN A 243 -22.13 12.90 -4.67
C ASN A 243 -22.22 14.28 -5.36
N GLY A 244 -22.58 15.32 -4.63
CA GLY A 244 -22.83 16.67 -5.11
C GLY A 244 -21.75 17.67 -4.70
N ILE A 245 -22.08 18.96 -4.89
CA ILE A 245 -21.26 20.09 -4.45
C ILE A 245 -21.17 20.06 -2.93
N VAL A 246 -19.95 20.07 -2.40
CA VAL A 246 -19.67 20.05 -0.95
C VAL A 246 -19.26 21.40 -0.42
N PHE A 247 -18.74 22.26 -1.29
CA PHE A 247 -18.34 23.63 -0.92
C PHE A 247 -18.32 24.54 -2.16
N THR A 248 -18.52 25.84 -1.93
CA THR A 248 -18.35 26.87 -2.95
C THR A 248 -17.58 28.04 -2.35
N GLY A 249 -16.49 28.44 -2.96
CA GLY A 249 -15.63 29.52 -2.49
C GLY A 249 -14.54 29.87 -3.49
N THR A 250 -13.70 30.82 -3.12
CA THR A 250 -12.48 31.18 -3.84
C THR A 250 -11.48 30.03 -3.85
N TYR A 251 -10.42 30.14 -4.64
CA TYR A 251 -9.36 29.14 -4.70
C TYR A 251 -8.76 28.84 -3.31
N ASP A 252 -8.48 29.87 -2.52
CA ASP A 252 -7.87 29.73 -1.20
C ASP A 252 -8.88 29.11 -0.20
N GLU A 253 -10.14 29.52 -0.22
CA GLU A 253 -11.19 28.95 0.63
C GLU A 253 -11.45 27.48 0.31
N VAL A 254 -11.45 27.09 -0.97
CA VAL A 254 -11.56 25.68 -1.38
C VAL A 254 -10.38 24.87 -0.84
N ASN A 255 -9.15 25.37 -1.00
CA ASN A 255 -7.97 24.66 -0.50
C ASN A 255 -7.96 24.56 1.02
N HIS A 256 -8.39 25.60 1.73
CA HIS A 256 -8.53 25.57 3.19
C HIS A 256 -9.58 24.54 3.63
N TYR A 257 -10.77 24.56 3.02
CA TYR A 257 -11.84 23.59 3.31
C TYR A 257 -11.39 22.15 3.09
N PHE A 258 -10.72 21.84 1.95
CA PHE A 258 -10.24 20.49 1.67
C PHE A 258 -9.13 20.05 2.64
N ALA A 259 -8.31 20.99 3.13
CA ALA A 259 -7.30 20.72 4.15
C ALA A 259 -7.95 20.40 5.50
N GLU A 260 -8.96 21.18 5.93
CA GLU A 260 -9.72 20.92 7.17
C GLU A 260 -10.45 19.57 7.14
N MET A 261 -10.99 19.21 5.97
CA MET A 261 -11.64 17.89 5.76
C MET A 261 -10.65 16.72 5.68
N GLY A 262 -9.33 16.99 5.68
CA GLY A 262 -8.30 15.96 5.52
C GLY A 262 -8.28 15.31 4.13
N TRP A 263 -8.75 16.02 3.10
CA TRP A 263 -8.86 15.50 1.73
C TRP A 263 -7.68 15.86 0.82
N THR A 264 -6.67 16.55 1.35
CA THR A 264 -5.45 16.88 0.61
C THR A 264 -4.22 16.16 1.18
N ASP A 265 -3.18 16.11 0.38
CA ASP A 265 -1.86 15.62 0.76
C ASP A 265 -0.96 16.71 1.42
N GLY A 266 -1.57 17.82 1.83
CA GLY A 266 -0.89 18.99 2.41
C GLY A 266 -0.44 20.02 1.36
N LEU A 267 -0.64 19.74 0.07
CA LEU A 267 -0.35 20.66 -1.03
C LEU A 267 -1.67 21.23 -1.59
N PRO A 268 -1.67 22.44 -2.15
CA PRO A 268 -2.82 22.98 -2.85
C PRO A 268 -3.32 22.04 -3.94
N ILE A 269 -4.63 21.92 -4.06
CA ILE A 269 -5.28 21.09 -5.08
C ILE A 269 -5.85 21.97 -6.19
N VAL A 270 -6.03 21.38 -7.37
CA VAL A 270 -6.86 21.98 -8.41
C VAL A 270 -8.33 21.77 -8.01
N PRO A 271 -9.15 22.85 -7.91
CA PRO A 271 -10.55 22.72 -7.53
C PRO A 271 -11.32 21.76 -8.46
N PRO A 272 -11.91 20.67 -7.93
CA PRO A 272 -12.63 19.67 -8.74
C PRO A 272 -14.06 20.12 -9.00
N THR A 273 -14.25 21.06 -9.95
CA THR A 273 -15.57 21.51 -10.39
C THR A 273 -16.22 20.49 -11.33
N GLU A 274 -17.54 20.60 -11.54
CA GLU A 274 -18.28 19.73 -12.45
C GLU A 274 -17.72 19.79 -13.88
N GLU A 275 -17.33 20.96 -14.35
CA GLU A 275 -16.81 21.20 -15.70
C GLU A 275 -15.48 20.48 -15.89
N ARG A 276 -14.57 20.56 -14.89
CA ARG A 276 -13.27 19.86 -14.94
C ARG A 276 -13.43 18.36 -14.86
N VAL A 277 -14.31 17.88 -13.98
CA VAL A 277 -14.61 16.46 -13.87
C VAL A 277 -15.24 15.92 -15.15
N ALA A 278 -16.14 16.69 -15.79
CA ALA A 278 -16.73 16.31 -17.07
C ALA A 278 -15.69 16.13 -18.18
N GLN A 279 -14.57 16.88 -18.19
CA GLN A 279 -13.49 16.66 -19.15
C GLN A 279 -12.85 15.29 -18.98
N PHE A 280 -12.58 14.86 -17.73
CA PHE A 280 -12.05 13.51 -17.45
C PHE A 280 -13.01 12.41 -17.91
N LEU A 281 -14.31 12.61 -17.69
CA LEU A 281 -15.34 11.63 -18.03
C LEU A 281 -15.46 11.39 -19.54
N LYS A 282 -15.00 12.30 -20.40
CA LYS A 282 -14.91 12.07 -21.85
C LYS A 282 -13.95 10.94 -22.22
N PHE A 283 -12.91 10.72 -21.41
CA PHE A 283 -11.86 9.73 -21.66
C PHE A 283 -12.17 8.33 -21.10
N THR A 284 -13.45 7.99 -20.95
CA THR A 284 -13.90 6.65 -20.57
C THR A 284 -15.31 6.38 -21.08
N ASP A 285 -15.58 5.16 -21.57
CA ASP A 285 -16.94 4.71 -21.91
C ASP A 285 -17.75 4.27 -20.67
N LYS A 286 -17.12 4.28 -19.49
CA LYS A 286 -17.79 3.86 -18.25
C LYS A 286 -18.71 4.99 -17.75
N ARG A 287 -19.87 4.60 -17.24
CA ARG A 287 -20.79 5.58 -16.62
C ARG A 287 -20.13 6.21 -15.39
N PRO A 288 -20.42 7.49 -15.06
CA PRO A 288 -19.84 8.18 -13.92
C PRO A 288 -20.10 7.48 -12.57
N ASP A 289 -21.24 6.84 -12.43
CA ASP A 289 -21.67 6.08 -11.24
C ASP A 289 -21.18 4.62 -11.22
N ALA A 290 -20.56 4.15 -12.30
CA ALA A 290 -20.02 2.80 -12.35
C ALA A 290 -18.92 2.59 -11.31
N VAL A 291 -19.04 1.49 -10.55
CA VAL A 291 -18.08 1.14 -9.50
C VAL A 291 -16.80 0.62 -10.10
N VAL A 292 -15.71 1.30 -9.83
CA VAL A 292 -14.35 0.90 -10.21
C VAL A 292 -13.80 -0.12 -9.24
N ALA A 293 -13.93 0.16 -7.94
CA ALA A 293 -13.47 -0.71 -6.87
C ALA A 293 -14.20 -0.40 -5.55
N GLU A 294 -14.19 -1.38 -4.65
CA GLU A 294 -14.48 -1.19 -3.24
C GLU A 294 -13.16 -1.32 -2.49
N LEU A 295 -12.67 -0.22 -1.95
CA LEU A 295 -11.33 -0.16 -1.41
C LEU A 295 -11.32 -0.34 0.12
N PRO A 296 -10.46 -1.21 0.65
CA PRO A 296 -10.07 -1.13 2.05
C PRO A 296 -9.16 0.12 2.20
N VAL A 297 -9.01 0.75 3.28
CA VAL A 297 -9.28 0.45 4.67
C VAL A 297 -10.68 0.93 5.08
N ALA A 298 -11.20 1.97 4.41
CA ALA A 298 -12.46 2.61 4.74
C ALA A 298 -13.69 1.93 4.10
N PHE A 299 -13.51 0.89 3.31
CA PHE A 299 -14.59 0.17 2.61
C PHE A 299 -15.50 1.11 1.80
N ARG A 300 -14.88 2.05 1.08
CA ARG A 300 -15.59 3.02 0.24
C ARG A 300 -15.87 2.47 -1.15
N LYS A 301 -17.06 2.77 -1.64
CA LYS A 301 -17.46 2.52 -3.02
C LYS A 301 -16.85 3.61 -3.91
N THR A 302 -15.82 3.26 -4.64
CA THR A 302 -15.17 4.18 -5.57
C THR A 302 -15.79 4.07 -6.95
N THR A 303 -16.39 5.16 -7.42
CA THR A 303 -16.96 5.26 -8.76
C THR A 303 -16.00 5.95 -9.73
N VAL A 304 -16.29 5.87 -11.03
CA VAL A 304 -15.56 6.57 -12.09
C VAL A 304 -15.49 8.07 -11.80
N ARG A 305 -16.60 8.67 -11.32
CA ARG A 305 -16.66 10.09 -10.93
C ARG A 305 -15.66 10.43 -9.83
N HIS A 306 -15.56 9.62 -8.76
CA HIS A 306 -14.58 9.85 -7.69
C HIS A 306 -13.14 9.75 -8.17
N VAL A 307 -12.85 8.86 -9.13
CA VAL A 307 -11.54 8.79 -9.78
C VAL A 307 -11.23 10.09 -10.53
N ALA A 308 -12.21 10.61 -11.30
CA ALA A 308 -12.07 11.87 -12.03
C ALA A 308 -11.85 13.05 -11.09
N VAL A 309 -12.61 13.15 -9.99
CA VAL A 309 -12.43 14.20 -8.97
C VAL A 309 -11.00 14.22 -8.42
N ASN A 310 -10.47 13.06 -8.01
CA ASN A 310 -9.09 12.97 -7.52
C ASN A 310 -8.05 13.20 -8.65
N GLY A 311 -8.36 12.86 -9.89
CA GLY A 311 -7.57 13.17 -11.07
C GLY A 311 -7.43 14.69 -11.28
N VAL A 312 -8.54 15.43 -11.20
CA VAL A 312 -8.53 16.91 -11.22
C VAL A 312 -7.70 17.46 -10.09
N MET A 313 -7.96 17.03 -8.85
CA MET A 313 -7.25 17.51 -7.66
C MET A 313 -5.74 17.35 -7.76
N SER A 314 -5.26 16.26 -8.37
CA SER A 314 -3.83 15.98 -8.56
C SER A 314 -3.17 16.80 -9.66
N GLY A 315 -3.95 17.53 -10.47
CA GLY A 315 -3.48 18.26 -11.63
C GLY A 315 -3.12 17.36 -12.80
N CYS A 316 -3.62 16.13 -12.86
CA CYS A 316 -3.50 15.27 -14.03
C CYS A 316 -4.25 15.89 -15.22
N PRO A 317 -3.76 15.73 -16.46
CA PRO A 317 -4.56 16.01 -17.65
C PRO A 317 -5.68 14.98 -17.81
N ALA A 318 -6.77 15.39 -18.44
CA ALA A 318 -8.00 14.59 -18.53
C ALA A 318 -7.81 13.26 -19.26
N GLU A 319 -6.95 13.24 -20.28
CA GLU A 319 -6.60 12.05 -21.07
C GLU A 319 -5.87 10.97 -20.25
N PHE A 320 -5.46 11.27 -19.00
CA PHE A 320 -4.90 10.25 -18.09
C PHE A 320 -6.00 9.40 -17.42
N MET A 321 -7.27 9.75 -17.57
CA MET A 321 -8.38 9.04 -16.92
C MET A 321 -8.33 7.51 -17.04
N PRO A 322 -8.00 6.89 -18.19
CA PRO A 322 -7.86 5.44 -18.28
C PRO A 322 -6.78 4.87 -17.37
N ILE A 323 -5.66 5.57 -17.19
CA ILE A 323 -4.55 5.19 -16.30
C ILE A 323 -5.01 5.27 -14.84
N LEU A 324 -5.72 6.35 -14.47
CA LEU A 324 -6.22 6.57 -13.11
C LEU A 324 -7.26 5.51 -12.71
N ILE A 325 -8.16 5.13 -13.61
CA ILE A 325 -9.10 4.02 -13.43
C ILE A 325 -8.34 2.71 -13.22
N ALA A 326 -7.34 2.42 -14.07
CA ALA A 326 -6.55 1.20 -13.97
C ALA A 326 -5.80 1.10 -12.63
N PHE A 327 -5.20 2.20 -12.13
CA PHE A 327 -4.57 2.20 -10.81
C PHE A 327 -5.58 1.89 -9.70
N THR A 328 -6.74 2.52 -9.74
CA THR A 328 -7.81 2.30 -8.75
C THR A 328 -8.29 0.84 -8.76
N GLN A 329 -8.42 0.22 -9.93
CA GLN A 329 -8.73 -1.21 -10.07
C GLN A 329 -7.61 -2.10 -9.49
N ALA A 330 -6.34 -1.80 -9.81
CA ALA A 330 -5.20 -2.53 -9.28
C ALA A 330 -5.14 -2.45 -7.74
N MET A 331 -5.44 -1.28 -7.18
CA MET A 331 -5.56 -1.08 -5.74
C MET A 331 -6.67 -1.94 -5.12
N GLY A 332 -7.78 -2.14 -5.85
CA GLY A 332 -8.92 -2.94 -5.38
C GLY A 332 -8.59 -4.41 -5.11
N TYR A 333 -7.74 -5.03 -5.92
CA TYR A 333 -7.41 -6.46 -5.79
C TYR A 333 -5.92 -6.76 -5.54
N GLY A 334 -5.03 -5.77 -5.54
CA GLY A 334 -3.60 -5.96 -5.37
C GLY A 334 -3.18 -6.36 -3.96
N GLU A 335 -2.21 -7.27 -3.85
CA GLU A 335 -1.64 -7.64 -2.54
C GLU A 335 -0.76 -6.56 -1.93
N PHE A 336 -0.17 -5.71 -2.76
CA PHE A 336 0.69 -4.63 -2.30
C PHE A 336 0.00 -3.75 -1.24
N ARG A 337 -1.32 -3.61 -1.30
CA ARG A 337 -2.12 -2.82 -0.34
C ARG A 337 -2.01 -3.29 1.10
N LYS A 338 -1.70 -4.58 1.34
CA LYS A 338 -1.58 -5.14 2.69
C LYS A 338 -0.46 -4.49 3.48
N THR A 339 0.56 -3.96 2.81
CA THR A 339 1.72 -3.34 3.45
C THR A 339 1.56 -1.84 3.72
N LEU A 340 0.57 -1.19 3.10
CA LEU A 340 0.41 0.27 3.15
C LEU A 340 0.12 0.82 4.55
N ALA A 341 -0.47 0.04 5.45
CA ALA A 341 -0.72 0.42 6.83
C ALA A 341 0.47 0.13 7.77
N SER A 342 1.56 -0.45 7.27
CA SER A 342 2.72 -0.84 8.07
C SER A 342 3.46 0.36 8.66
N THR A 343 4.00 0.21 9.87
CA THR A 343 4.92 1.17 10.50
C THR A 343 6.23 1.36 9.75
N HIS A 344 6.54 0.50 8.78
CA HIS A 344 7.69 0.62 7.87
C HIS A 344 7.47 1.58 6.70
N ALA A 345 6.32 2.23 6.63
CA ALA A 345 6.04 3.29 5.65
C ALA A 345 6.10 2.86 4.17
N TRP A 346 5.51 1.73 3.83
CA TRP A 346 5.43 1.26 2.44
C TRP A 346 4.63 2.23 1.58
N THR A 347 5.22 2.63 0.46
CA THR A 347 4.62 3.59 -0.48
C THR A 347 4.20 2.88 -1.75
N PRO A 348 2.97 3.08 -2.26
CA PRO A 348 2.56 2.53 -3.54
C PRO A 348 3.26 3.25 -4.70
N PHE A 349 3.50 2.50 -5.77
CA PHE A 349 3.96 3.03 -7.04
C PHE A 349 3.39 2.18 -8.18
N CYS A 350 3.54 2.64 -9.41
CA CYS A 350 3.14 1.87 -10.56
C CYS A 350 4.13 1.99 -11.71
N TRP A 351 3.97 1.12 -12.71
CA TRP A 351 4.59 1.28 -14.02
C TRP A 351 3.61 0.96 -15.13
N LEU A 352 3.89 1.53 -16.28
CA LEU A 352 3.07 1.42 -17.48
C LEU A 352 3.79 0.59 -18.54
N ASN A 353 3.00 -0.17 -19.29
CA ASN A 353 3.40 -0.86 -20.51
C ASN A 353 2.39 -0.56 -21.62
N GLY A 354 2.84 -0.68 -22.85
CA GLY A 354 2.01 -0.49 -24.04
C GLY A 354 2.19 0.89 -24.70
N PRO A 355 1.56 1.10 -25.85
CA PRO A 355 1.74 2.31 -26.67
C PRO A 355 1.21 3.59 -26.00
N LEU A 356 0.29 3.50 -25.04
CA LEU A 356 -0.36 4.64 -24.40
C LEU A 356 0.64 5.59 -23.73
N ALA A 357 1.62 5.04 -22.98
CA ALA A 357 2.61 5.86 -22.31
C ALA A 357 3.44 6.68 -23.32
N ARG A 358 3.83 6.04 -24.43
CA ARG A 358 4.57 6.70 -25.52
C ARG A 358 3.73 7.75 -26.23
N GLN A 359 2.46 7.47 -26.54
CA GLN A 359 1.54 8.43 -27.16
C GLN A 359 1.36 9.66 -26.28
N LEU A 360 1.13 9.48 -24.99
CA LEU A 360 0.92 10.57 -24.04
C LEU A 360 2.22 11.26 -23.61
N GLY A 361 3.39 10.76 -24.04
CA GLY A 361 4.70 11.29 -23.63
C GLY A 361 4.91 11.21 -22.13
N ILE A 362 4.48 10.10 -21.50
CA ILE A 362 4.85 9.75 -20.13
C ILE A 362 6.24 9.13 -20.22
N ASP A 363 7.17 9.66 -19.45
CA ASP A 363 8.59 9.46 -19.66
C ASP A 363 9.11 8.14 -19.11
N CYS A 364 10.09 7.52 -19.83
CA CYS A 364 10.88 6.38 -19.36
C CYS A 364 12.40 6.67 -19.43
N ALA A 365 12.80 7.94 -19.58
CA ALA A 365 14.18 8.35 -19.78
C ALA A 365 14.77 9.04 -18.54
N GLN A 366 15.76 9.88 -18.72
CA GLN A 366 16.42 10.58 -17.62
C GLN A 366 15.42 11.42 -16.81
N GLY A 367 15.45 11.23 -15.46
CA GLY A 367 14.59 11.97 -14.54
C GLY A 367 13.16 11.45 -14.44
N GLU A 368 12.86 10.35 -15.09
CA GLU A 368 11.55 9.71 -15.27
C GLU A 368 10.51 10.02 -14.20
N ILE A 369 10.72 9.61 -12.95
CA ILE A 369 9.74 9.80 -11.86
C ILE A 369 9.52 11.27 -11.46
N SER A 370 10.43 12.15 -11.87
CA SER A 370 10.41 13.58 -11.56
C SER A 370 9.87 14.43 -12.71
N THR A 371 9.59 13.84 -13.88
CA THR A 371 8.97 14.57 -14.99
C THR A 371 7.53 14.93 -14.63
N GLN A 372 7.01 16.03 -15.22
CA GLN A 372 5.70 16.56 -14.83
C GLN A 372 4.57 15.54 -14.94
N LYS A 373 4.55 14.74 -16.02
CA LYS A 373 3.48 13.76 -16.25
C LYS A 373 3.54 12.59 -15.27
N ASN A 374 4.74 12.03 -15.06
CA ASN A 374 4.96 10.94 -14.11
C ASN A 374 4.67 11.38 -12.66
N ALA A 375 5.12 12.59 -12.28
CA ALA A 375 4.89 13.15 -10.94
C ALA A 375 3.40 13.41 -10.66
N ARG A 376 2.62 13.87 -11.66
CA ARG A 376 1.16 14.06 -11.52
C ARG A 376 0.44 12.73 -11.27
N ILE A 377 0.84 11.66 -11.96
CA ILE A 377 0.31 10.30 -11.70
C ILE A 377 0.70 9.87 -10.27
N GLY A 378 1.94 10.08 -9.84
CA GLY A 378 2.37 9.82 -8.48
C GLY A 378 1.52 10.58 -7.45
N ARG A 379 1.22 11.85 -7.69
CA ARG A 379 0.33 12.64 -6.83
C ARG A 379 -1.10 12.11 -6.81
N PHE A 380 -1.63 11.70 -7.97
CA PHE A 380 -2.94 11.03 -8.02
C PHE A 380 -2.95 9.78 -7.13
N ILE A 381 -1.91 8.95 -7.19
CA ILE A 381 -1.80 7.75 -6.35
C ILE A 381 -1.89 8.13 -4.86
N ASN A 382 -1.22 9.20 -4.43
CA ASN A 382 -1.27 9.66 -3.05
C ASN A 382 -2.67 10.12 -2.63
N LEU A 383 -3.33 10.94 -3.45
CA LEU A 383 -4.71 11.39 -3.21
C LEU A 383 -5.72 10.23 -3.28
N ALA A 384 -5.55 9.28 -4.20
CA ALA A 384 -6.39 8.10 -4.30
C ALA A 384 -6.29 7.21 -3.03
N MET A 385 -5.08 7.03 -2.48
CA MET A 385 -4.93 6.34 -1.20
C MET A 385 -5.70 7.05 -0.10
N LEU A 386 -5.55 8.37 0.00
CA LEU A 386 -6.19 9.18 1.03
C LEU A 386 -7.71 9.13 0.88
N ASN A 387 -8.23 9.54 -0.27
CA ASN A 387 -9.65 9.80 -0.47
C ASN A 387 -10.44 8.56 -0.87
N LEU A 388 -9.90 7.76 -1.80
CA LEU A 388 -10.60 6.57 -2.29
C LEU A 388 -10.38 5.37 -1.36
N GLY A 389 -9.17 5.18 -0.85
CA GLY A 389 -8.83 4.09 0.06
C GLY A 389 -9.06 4.38 1.53
N GLY A 390 -9.08 5.66 1.93
CA GLY A 390 -9.21 6.07 3.32
C GLY A 390 -7.95 5.82 4.17
N TYR A 391 -6.77 5.87 3.55
CA TYR A 391 -5.49 5.71 4.25
C TYR A 391 -5.03 7.05 4.84
N TYR A 392 -5.55 7.39 6.01
CA TYR A 392 -5.22 8.62 6.73
C TYR A 392 -3.97 8.45 7.59
N VAL A 393 -3.05 9.41 7.50
CA VAL A 393 -1.84 9.43 8.35
C VAL A 393 -2.26 9.60 9.80
N LYS A 394 -1.59 8.86 10.70
CA LYS A 394 -1.87 8.75 12.15
C LYS A 394 -3.12 7.93 12.53
N GLU A 395 -4.02 7.63 11.60
CA GLU A 395 -5.19 6.80 11.90
C GLU A 395 -4.99 5.34 11.49
N ASN A 396 -4.61 5.11 10.23
CA ASN A 396 -4.46 3.77 9.67
C ASN A 396 -3.31 3.64 8.66
N ARG A 397 -2.62 4.73 8.36
CA ARG A 397 -1.35 4.79 7.63
C ARG A 397 -0.24 5.15 8.63
N MET A 398 0.40 4.11 9.17
CA MET A 398 1.16 4.14 10.43
C MET A 398 2.68 4.31 10.26
N GLY A 399 3.18 4.76 9.11
CA GLY A 399 4.61 4.91 8.84
C GLY A 399 5.33 5.77 9.88
N THR A 400 6.31 5.19 10.58
CA THR A 400 6.98 5.80 11.73
C THR A 400 7.68 7.12 11.39
N PHE A 401 8.33 7.19 10.23
CA PHE A 401 9.07 8.37 9.76
C PHE A 401 8.39 9.07 8.57
N GLY A 402 7.14 8.70 8.26
CA GLY A 402 6.40 9.20 7.10
C GLY A 402 6.59 8.32 5.86
N TYR A 403 6.24 8.84 4.70
CA TYR A 403 6.15 8.09 3.45
C TYR A 403 6.87 8.83 2.33
N LEU A 404 7.49 8.07 1.44
CA LEU A 404 7.93 8.60 0.15
C LEU A 404 6.68 9.01 -0.66
N MET A 405 6.83 10.04 -1.51
CA MET A 405 5.80 10.37 -2.48
C MET A 405 5.67 9.21 -3.48
N PRO A 406 4.45 8.76 -3.80
CA PRO A 406 4.24 7.75 -4.83
C PRO A 406 4.77 8.20 -6.19
N TRP A 407 5.15 7.25 -7.04
CA TRP A 407 5.72 7.53 -8.36
C TRP A 407 5.18 6.60 -9.44
N CYS A 408 5.34 7.02 -10.69
CA CYS A 408 5.02 6.25 -11.88
C CYS A 408 6.27 6.07 -12.72
N LEU A 409 6.51 4.83 -13.15
CA LEU A 409 7.56 4.43 -14.08
C LEU A 409 6.93 4.02 -15.43
N VAL A 410 7.76 3.94 -16.46
CA VAL A 410 7.39 3.36 -17.75
C VAL A 410 8.49 2.38 -18.16
N GLU A 411 8.13 1.17 -18.57
CA GLU A 411 9.12 0.25 -19.15
C GLU A 411 9.46 0.65 -20.58
N ASP A 412 10.75 0.73 -20.90
CA ASP A 412 11.22 0.84 -22.29
C ASP A 412 11.11 -0.51 -22.99
N GLU A 413 9.90 -0.81 -23.46
CA GLU A 413 9.60 -2.05 -24.18
C GLU A 413 10.36 -2.18 -25.49
N LYS A 414 10.69 -1.05 -26.14
CA LYS A 414 11.45 -1.04 -27.38
C LYS A 414 12.87 -1.56 -27.15
N ALA A 415 13.52 -1.10 -26.08
CA ALA A 415 14.82 -1.59 -25.67
C ALA A 415 14.74 -3.08 -25.26
N ALA A 416 13.71 -3.47 -24.50
CA ALA A 416 13.52 -4.86 -24.09
C ALA A 416 13.41 -5.81 -25.31
N ILE A 417 12.55 -5.49 -26.26
CA ILE A 417 12.34 -6.29 -27.48
C ILE A 417 13.63 -6.39 -28.30
N LYS A 418 14.35 -5.28 -28.48
CA LYS A 418 15.63 -5.23 -29.18
C LYS A 418 16.69 -6.16 -28.60
N LEU A 419 16.64 -6.36 -27.27
CA LEU A 419 17.56 -7.25 -26.56
C LEU A 419 17.06 -8.71 -26.47
N GLY A 420 15.90 -9.02 -27.03
CA GLY A 420 15.27 -10.34 -26.91
C GLY A 420 14.58 -10.59 -25.57
N TRP A 421 14.43 -9.57 -24.74
CA TRP A 421 13.75 -9.65 -23.45
C TRP A 421 12.27 -9.33 -23.57
N MET A 422 11.44 -10.20 -23.01
CA MET A 422 10.01 -10.03 -23.03
C MET A 422 9.58 -8.86 -22.12
N PRO A 423 8.82 -7.85 -22.64
CA PRO A 423 8.23 -6.81 -21.81
C PRO A 423 7.30 -7.36 -20.71
N TRP A 424 7.14 -6.60 -19.63
CA TRP A 424 6.38 -7.05 -18.45
C TRP A 424 4.91 -7.36 -18.74
N ASN A 425 4.24 -6.58 -19.59
CA ASN A 425 2.87 -6.89 -20.00
C ASN A 425 2.77 -8.26 -20.67
N MET A 426 3.74 -8.62 -21.52
CA MET A 426 3.79 -9.91 -22.18
C MET A 426 4.10 -11.06 -21.21
N GLN A 427 4.96 -10.83 -20.20
CA GLN A 427 5.21 -11.80 -19.12
C GLN A 427 3.94 -12.06 -18.28
N ASN A 428 2.96 -11.14 -18.31
CA ASN A 428 1.67 -11.26 -17.65
C ASN A 428 0.53 -11.69 -18.59
N GLY A 429 0.85 -12.19 -19.78
CA GLY A 429 -0.12 -12.77 -20.71
C GLY A 429 -0.85 -11.77 -21.60
N TYR A 430 -0.37 -10.52 -21.69
CA TYR A 430 -0.92 -9.52 -22.61
C TYR A 430 -0.08 -9.41 -23.88
N GLY A 431 -0.68 -8.95 -24.97
CA GLY A 431 0.08 -8.62 -26.18
C GLY A 431 0.95 -7.38 -25.98
N VAL A 432 2.02 -7.25 -26.77
CA VAL A 432 2.99 -6.14 -26.68
C VAL A 432 2.33 -4.75 -26.79
N ASN A 433 1.27 -4.63 -27.58
CA ASN A 433 0.52 -3.38 -27.77
C ASN A 433 -0.73 -3.27 -26.90
N VAL A 434 -0.84 -4.10 -25.86
CA VAL A 434 -1.89 -3.97 -24.86
C VAL A 434 -1.39 -3.06 -23.74
N ASN A 435 -2.10 -1.96 -23.55
CA ASN A 435 -1.80 -1.02 -22.47
C ASN A 435 -2.10 -1.67 -21.11
N THR A 436 -1.12 -1.69 -20.23
CA THR A 436 -1.27 -2.20 -18.86
C THR A 436 -0.66 -1.24 -17.85
N LEU A 437 -1.22 -1.28 -16.65
CA LEU A 437 -0.65 -0.68 -15.45
C LEU A 437 -0.37 -1.79 -14.45
N THR A 438 0.81 -1.78 -13.87
CA THR A 438 1.14 -2.64 -12.72
C THR A 438 1.37 -1.77 -11.49
N ALA A 439 0.62 -2.03 -10.42
CA ALA A 439 0.80 -1.39 -9.14
C ALA A 439 1.56 -2.31 -8.18
N ALA A 440 2.41 -1.71 -7.36
CA ALA A 440 3.18 -2.36 -6.31
C ALA A 440 3.35 -1.41 -5.12
N SER A 441 3.94 -1.89 -4.02
CA SER A 441 4.40 -1.03 -2.93
C SER A 441 5.89 -1.17 -2.74
N ALA A 442 6.56 -0.05 -2.48
CA ALA A 442 7.99 0.00 -2.20
C ALA A 442 8.25 0.28 -0.73
N LEU A 443 9.25 -0.39 -0.17
CA LEU A 443 9.74 -0.12 1.16
C LEU A 443 10.76 1.02 1.17
N SER A 444 11.63 1.04 0.15
CA SER A 444 12.64 2.07 -0.02
C SER A 444 12.98 2.26 -1.49
N TRP A 445 13.56 3.42 -1.84
CA TRP A 445 14.16 3.66 -3.14
C TRP A 445 15.67 3.32 -3.09
N GLY A 446 16.42 3.95 -2.21
CA GLY A 446 17.84 3.68 -1.96
C GLY A 446 18.78 4.23 -3.04
N ASN A 447 20.04 3.81 -2.96
CA ASN A 447 21.08 4.20 -3.91
C ASN A 447 21.07 3.34 -5.16
N ASN A 448 21.43 3.93 -6.30
CA ASN A 448 21.65 3.19 -7.53
C ASN A 448 23.00 2.47 -7.49
N LEU A 449 23.06 1.28 -8.05
CA LEU A 449 24.28 0.59 -8.36
C LEU A 449 24.87 1.11 -9.69
N ALA A 450 26.18 1.22 -9.78
CA ALA A 450 26.89 1.65 -10.98
C ALA A 450 27.98 0.61 -11.35
N PRO A 451 27.63 -0.48 -12.08
CA PRO A 451 28.63 -1.48 -12.49
C PRO A 451 29.74 -0.85 -13.33
N ALA A 452 30.99 -1.09 -12.95
CA ALA A 452 32.16 -0.62 -13.69
C ALA A 452 32.78 -1.70 -14.57
N THR A 453 31.94 -2.55 -15.16
CA THR A 453 32.32 -3.68 -16.01
C THR A 453 31.24 -3.96 -17.03
N SER A 454 31.60 -4.58 -18.15
CA SER A 454 30.66 -5.16 -19.14
C SER A 454 30.48 -6.68 -18.99
N ASP A 455 31.14 -7.31 -18.01
CA ASP A 455 30.95 -8.74 -17.72
C ASP A 455 29.55 -8.95 -17.10
N ALA A 456 28.67 -9.58 -17.85
CA ALA A 456 27.29 -9.83 -17.45
C ALA A 456 27.17 -10.58 -16.13
N LYS A 457 28.09 -11.54 -15.86
CA LYS A 457 28.06 -12.28 -14.61
C LYS A 457 28.43 -11.41 -13.43
N LYS A 458 29.43 -10.54 -13.57
CA LYS A 458 29.83 -9.59 -12.53
C LYS A 458 28.75 -8.54 -12.27
N ILE A 459 28.09 -8.05 -13.32
CA ILE A 459 26.96 -7.14 -13.18
C ILE A 459 25.83 -7.82 -12.39
N MET A 460 25.48 -9.06 -12.75
CA MET A 460 24.45 -9.84 -12.04
C MET A 460 24.83 -10.09 -10.57
N GLU A 461 26.10 -10.45 -10.29
CA GLU A 461 26.60 -10.62 -8.92
C GLU A 461 26.48 -9.32 -8.09
N MET A 462 26.78 -8.16 -8.68
CA MET A 462 26.61 -6.86 -8.04
C MET A 462 25.11 -6.52 -7.82
N MET A 463 24.24 -6.84 -8.76
CA MET A 463 22.79 -6.68 -8.59
C MET A 463 22.25 -7.61 -7.50
N ALA A 464 22.74 -8.83 -7.40
CA ALA A 464 22.41 -9.76 -6.33
C ALA A 464 22.86 -9.23 -4.96
N TRP A 465 24.06 -8.65 -4.89
CA TRP A 465 24.55 -7.98 -3.69
C TRP A 465 23.64 -6.79 -3.30
N ASP A 466 23.24 -5.94 -4.25
CA ASP A 466 22.30 -4.84 -4.00
C ASP A 466 20.96 -5.33 -3.44
N ALA A 467 20.46 -6.46 -3.93
CA ALA A 467 19.25 -7.09 -3.40
C ALA A 467 19.41 -7.61 -1.97
N VAL A 468 20.60 -8.09 -1.61
CA VAL A 468 20.94 -8.54 -0.25
C VAL A 468 21.01 -7.36 0.70
N GLU A 469 21.70 -6.29 0.33
CA GLU A 469 21.83 -5.08 1.16
C GLU A 469 20.48 -4.40 1.45
N LYS A 470 19.54 -4.50 0.50
CA LYS A 470 18.19 -3.93 0.61
C LYS A 470 17.16 -4.92 1.14
N GLU A 471 17.58 -6.04 1.71
CA GLU A 471 16.65 -6.98 2.32
C GLU A 471 16.01 -6.38 3.57
N GLN A 472 14.69 -6.55 3.69
CA GLN A 472 13.93 -6.14 4.85
C GLN A 472 13.85 -7.27 5.88
N PHE A 473 14.45 -7.07 7.06
CA PHE A 473 14.46 -8.04 8.15
C PHE A 473 13.18 -8.07 8.97
N ALA A 474 12.54 -6.92 9.15
CA ALA A 474 11.43 -6.77 10.07
C ALA A 474 10.06 -7.18 9.49
N VAL A 475 9.96 -7.35 8.17
CA VAL A 475 8.70 -7.73 7.54
C VAL A 475 8.60 -9.24 7.42
N GLY A 476 7.88 -9.81 8.36
CA GLY A 476 7.41 -11.19 8.28
C GLY A 476 8.44 -12.22 8.72
N SER A 477 8.00 -13.25 8.93
CA SER A 477 8.31 -14.60 9.35
C SER A 477 9.58 -15.27 8.76
N GLY A 478 10.59 -14.53 8.38
CA GLY A 478 11.88 -15.13 7.98
C GLY A 478 11.90 -15.89 6.67
N THR A 479 10.89 -15.72 5.82
CA THR A 479 10.88 -16.28 4.49
C THR A 479 11.17 -15.19 3.44
N PRO A 480 11.82 -15.51 2.31
CA PRO A 480 12.12 -14.54 1.26
C PRO A 480 10.87 -14.18 0.47
N PHE A 481 9.91 -13.52 1.12
CA PHE A 481 8.62 -13.15 0.51
C PHE A 481 8.60 -11.77 -0.10
N VAL A 482 9.69 -11.05 0.05
CA VAL A 482 9.74 -9.67 -0.41
C VAL A 482 9.88 -9.68 -1.92
N TYR A 483 8.92 -9.08 -2.59
CA TYR A 483 9.01 -8.84 -4.02
C TYR A 483 10.10 -7.82 -4.32
N ARG A 484 10.69 -7.91 -5.50
CA ARG A 484 11.72 -6.99 -5.99
C ARG A 484 11.30 -6.39 -7.31
N THR A 485 11.46 -5.09 -7.46
CA THR A 485 11.47 -4.45 -8.77
C THR A 485 12.91 -4.05 -9.08
N MET A 486 13.50 -4.69 -10.08
CA MET A 486 14.87 -4.43 -10.53
C MET A 486 14.78 -3.48 -11.73
N LEU A 487 15.20 -2.23 -11.53
CA LEU A 487 15.30 -1.25 -12.59
C LEU A 487 16.69 -1.34 -13.20
N VAL A 488 16.77 -1.44 -14.51
CA VAL A 488 18.02 -1.48 -15.27
C VAL A 488 17.93 -0.55 -16.46
N THR A 489 18.97 0.24 -16.70
CA THR A 489 19.04 1.05 -17.92
C THR A 489 19.31 0.18 -19.14
N GLU A 490 19.00 0.66 -20.36
CA GLU A 490 19.31 -0.07 -21.59
C GLU A 490 20.81 -0.41 -21.67
N PHE A 491 21.69 0.49 -21.20
CA PHE A 491 23.12 0.28 -21.14
C PHE A 491 23.49 -1.01 -20.36
N VAL A 492 22.98 -1.15 -19.15
CA VAL A 492 23.24 -2.33 -18.30
C VAL A 492 22.53 -3.58 -18.84
N ALA A 493 21.30 -3.42 -19.31
CA ALA A 493 20.52 -4.52 -19.87
C ALA A 493 21.19 -5.14 -21.11
N ARG A 494 21.84 -4.34 -21.96
CA ARG A 494 22.57 -4.79 -23.14
C ARG A 494 23.74 -5.72 -22.76
N ASP A 495 24.52 -5.35 -21.75
CA ASP A 495 25.61 -6.19 -21.27
C ASP A 495 25.09 -7.49 -20.63
N LEU A 496 24.05 -7.40 -19.80
CA LEU A 496 23.39 -8.57 -19.20
C LEU A 496 22.83 -9.54 -20.25
N ALA A 497 22.22 -9.03 -21.35
CA ALA A 497 21.60 -9.83 -22.40
C ALA A 497 22.64 -10.63 -23.23
N THR A 498 23.94 -10.33 -23.13
CA THR A 498 24.99 -11.15 -23.73
C THR A 498 25.01 -12.57 -23.16
N THR A 499 24.68 -12.72 -21.87
CA THR A 499 24.65 -13.99 -21.15
C THR A 499 23.22 -14.43 -20.83
N TYR A 500 22.40 -13.55 -20.25
CA TYR A 500 21.05 -13.85 -19.81
C TYR A 500 20.05 -13.52 -20.93
N LYS A 501 19.68 -14.55 -21.70
CA LYS A 501 18.86 -14.38 -22.90
C LYS A 501 17.39 -14.05 -22.62
N SER A 502 16.95 -14.10 -21.38
CA SER A 502 15.63 -13.66 -20.94
C SER A 502 15.68 -13.06 -19.52
N LYS A 503 14.64 -12.32 -19.15
CA LYS A 503 14.49 -11.79 -17.78
C LYS A 503 14.34 -12.91 -16.76
N GLU A 504 13.71 -14.04 -17.12
CA GLU A 504 13.56 -15.21 -16.27
C GLU A 504 14.92 -15.86 -15.99
N ALA A 505 15.80 -15.95 -17.01
CA ALA A 505 17.15 -16.47 -16.83
C ALA A 505 17.98 -15.57 -15.89
N LEU A 506 17.82 -14.25 -15.99
CA LEU A 506 18.46 -13.30 -15.08
C LEU A 506 17.87 -13.41 -13.66
N GLU A 507 16.52 -13.46 -13.52
CA GLU A 507 15.86 -13.64 -12.22
C GLU A 507 16.37 -14.91 -11.52
N LYS A 508 16.44 -16.03 -12.23
CA LYS A 508 16.96 -17.30 -11.69
C LYS A 508 18.39 -17.14 -11.16
N ALA A 509 19.28 -16.55 -11.95
CA ALA A 509 20.66 -16.30 -11.52
C ALA A 509 20.74 -15.36 -10.30
N LEU A 510 19.91 -14.32 -10.26
CA LEU A 510 19.80 -13.42 -9.10
C LEU A 510 19.36 -14.16 -7.84
N VAL A 511 18.33 -15.01 -7.93
CA VAL A 511 17.80 -15.80 -6.80
C VAL A 511 18.86 -16.79 -6.27
N GLU A 512 19.61 -17.44 -7.17
CA GLU A 512 20.67 -18.36 -6.79
C GLU A 512 21.85 -17.64 -6.12
N THR A 513 22.14 -16.40 -6.51
CA THR A 513 23.31 -15.62 -6.08
C THR A 513 23.00 -14.72 -4.87
N ALA A 514 21.82 -14.12 -4.81
CA ALA A 514 21.40 -13.22 -3.73
C ALA A 514 21.12 -14.00 -2.45
N ARG A 515 22.15 -14.26 -1.70
CA ARG A 515 22.10 -15.08 -0.48
C ARG A 515 22.74 -14.35 0.69
N ARG A 516 22.22 -14.61 1.87
CA ARG A 516 22.72 -14.05 3.13
C ARG A 516 23.13 -15.19 4.08
N PRO A 517 24.15 -15.00 4.91
CA PRO A 517 24.50 -15.96 5.94
C PRO A 517 23.28 -16.27 6.82
N LEU A 518 23.05 -17.57 7.06
CA LEU A 518 21.89 -18.03 7.84
C LEU A 518 21.90 -17.45 9.25
N GLU A 519 23.03 -17.43 9.92
CA GLU A 519 23.13 -16.92 11.29
C GLU A 519 22.84 -15.44 11.37
N GLU A 520 23.37 -14.65 10.44
CA GLU A 520 23.09 -13.23 10.33
C GLU A 520 21.60 -12.99 10.13
N ARG A 521 20.99 -13.70 9.19
CA ARG A 521 19.56 -13.59 8.91
C ARG A 521 18.72 -14.04 10.09
N ALA A 522 19.06 -15.16 10.74
CA ALA A 522 18.35 -15.65 11.90
C ALA A 522 18.41 -14.66 13.07
N TYR A 523 19.58 -14.06 13.30
CA TYR A 523 19.77 -13.05 14.33
C TYR A 523 18.96 -11.79 14.03
N ALA A 524 19.06 -11.25 12.83
CA ALA A 524 18.34 -10.05 12.43
C ALA A 524 16.82 -10.26 12.45
N ASN A 525 16.33 -11.39 11.96
CA ASN A 525 14.90 -11.71 12.02
C ASN A 525 14.41 -11.95 13.46
N TYR A 526 15.23 -12.55 14.33
CA TYR A 526 14.86 -12.75 15.72
C TYR A 526 14.68 -11.42 16.46
N TRP A 527 15.66 -10.53 16.35
CA TRP A 527 15.64 -9.23 17.02
C TRP A 527 14.82 -8.17 16.29
N GLY A 528 14.77 -8.23 14.96
CA GLY A 528 13.96 -7.34 14.12
C GLY A 528 12.49 -7.74 14.00
N ASN A 529 12.10 -8.94 14.42
CA ASN A 529 10.72 -9.39 14.40
C ASN A 529 10.10 -9.37 15.79
N PRO A 530 9.13 -8.47 16.05
CA PRO A 530 8.49 -8.36 17.35
C PRO A 530 7.91 -9.67 17.87
N GLY A 531 7.39 -10.53 16.98
CA GLY A 531 6.83 -11.83 17.35
C GLY A 531 7.87 -12.82 17.86
N SER A 532 9.13 -12.70 17.43
CA SER A 532 10.23 -13.59 17.85
C SER A 532 10.92 -13.07 19.10
N ALA A 533 11.43 -11.84 19.04
CA ALA A 533 12.26 -11.25 20.10
C ALA A 533 11.45 -10.96 21.38
N PHE A 534 10.19 -10.56 21.21
CA PHE A 534 9.31 -10.20 22.33
C PHE A 534 8.43 -11.33 22.83
N ASN A 535 8.47 -12.48 22.19
CA ASN A 535 7.82 -13.70 22.66
C ASN A 535 8.79 -14.88 22.61
N PRO A 536 9.85 -14.88 23.44
CA PRO A 536 10.91 -15.88 23.43
C PRO A 536 10.42 -17.30 23.75
N ASN A 537 9.20 -17.46 24.27
CA ASN A 537 8.59 -18.78 24.50
C ASN A 537 8.00 -19.38 23.21
N THR A 538 7.86 -18.60 22.13
CA THR A 538 7.26 -19.09 20.90
C THR A 538 8.25 -19.92 20.10
N TYR A 539 9.51 -19.47 20.01
CA TYR A 539 10.62 -20.22 19.42
C TYR A 539 11.97 -19.56 19.73
N SER A 540 12.99 -20.41 19.84
CA SER A 540 14.38 -19.96 19.98
C SER A 540 14.94 -19.46 18.63
N VAL A 541 16.12 -18.83 18.67
CA VAL A 541 16.81 -18.46 17.42
C VAL A 541 17.12 -19.69 16.56
N LYS A 542 17.44 -20.84 17.19
CA LYS A 542 17.61 -22.11 16.47
C LYS A 542 16.35 -22.54 15.71
N GLN A 543 15.19 -22.47 16.35
CA GLN A 543 13.91 -22.76 15.70
C GLN A 543 13.60 -21.75 14.60
N HIS A 544 13.99 -20.49 14.78
CA HIS A 544 13.86 -19.48 13.76
C HIS A 544 14.76 -19.76 12.56
N ALA A 545 16.01 -20.13 12.79
CA ALA A 545 16.95 -20.55 11.74
C ALA A 545 16.38 -21.70 10.90
N LYS A 546 15.85 -22.74 11.55
CA LYS A 546 15.17 -23.86 10.85
C LYS A 546 13.98 -23.37 10.01
N ARG A 547 13.18 -22.46 10.51
CA ARG A 547 12.01 -21.93 9.82
C ARG A 547 12.35 -21.15 8.55
N ILE A 548 13.52 -20.49 8.50
CA ILE A 548 13.99 -19.77 7.32
C ILE A 548 14.85 -20.62 6.39
N GLY A 549 14.88 -21.93 6.59
CA GLY A 549 15.52 -22.89 5.70
C GLY A 549 16.94 -23.32 6.11
N GLY A 550 17.34 -23.07 7.37
CA GLY A 550 18.62 -23.50 7.91
C GLY A 550 18.52 -24.68 8.87
N ASN A 551 19.65 -25.07 9.40
CA ASN A 551 19.78 -26.15 10.37
C ASN A 551 19.58 -25.68 11.83
N GLU A 552 19.12 -26.57 12.71
CA GLU A 552 18.89 -26.26 14.15
C GLU A 552 20.19 -25.97 14.93
N GLY A 553 21.36 -26.19 14.31
CA GLY A 553 22.67 -26.02 14.94
C GLY A 553 23.19 -24.59 15.05
N SER A 554 22.56 -23.62 14.35
CA SER A 554 23.02 -22.23 14.34
C SER A 554 22.92 -21.63 15.74
N ALA A 555 24.07 -21.27 16.31
CA ALA A 555 24.14 -20.64 17.63
C ALA A 555 24.12 -19.12 17.48
N VAL A 556 23.24 -18.44 18.21
CA VAL A 556 23.27 -16.98 18.34
C VAL A 556 23.96 -16.64 19.65
N THR A 557 25.09 -15.99 19.55
CA THR A 557 25.88 -15.49 20.67
C THR A 557 25.49 -14.03 20.96
N LYS A 558 26.00 -13.48 22.07
CA LYS A 558 25.86 -12.06 22.40
C LYS A 558 26.52 -11.15 21.36
N THR A 559 27.58 -11.62 20.71
CA THR A 559 28.25 -10.92 19.62
C THR A 559 27.84 -11.61 18.31
N PRO A 560 27.37 -10.85 17.30
CA PRO A 560 27.05 -11.42 16.00
C PRO A 560 28.27 -12.15 15.42
N PRO A 561 28.16 -13.46 15.06
CA PRO A 561 29.32 -14.25 14.65
C PRO A 561 30.01 -13.70 13.38
N TRP A 562 29.26 -13.10 12.48
CA TRP A 562 29.81 -12.53 11.23
C TRP A 562 30.71 -11.30 11.41
N LEU A 563 30.69 -10.62 12.56
CA LEU A 563 31.58 -9.50 12.83
C LEU A 563 33.05 -9.90 12.93
N GLY A 564 33.31 -11.18 13.21
CA GLY A 564 34.65 -11.74 13.30
C GLY A 564 35.10 -12.52 12.05
N TRP A 565 34.28 -12.60 11.02
CA TRP A 565 34.60 -13.37 9.82
C TRP A 565 35.72 -12.74 8.99
N SER A 566 36.65 -13.57 8.54
CA SER A 566 37.76 -13.14 7.66
C SER A 566 37.38 -13.16 6.18
N GLY A 567 36.17 -13.64 5.83
CA GLY A 567 35.72 -13.89 4.48
C GLY A 567 36.21 -15.21 3.87
N LYS A 568 36.91 -16.02 4.65
CA LYS A 568 37.41 -17.34 4.24
C LYS A 568 36.57 -18.50 4.77
N GLU A 569 35.67 -18.21 5.69
CA GLU A 569 34.83 -19.22 6.32
C GLU A 569 33.76 -19.73 5.34
N THR A 570 33.56 -21.03 5.34
CA THR A 570 32.41 -21.66 4.69
C THR A 570 31.22 -21.55 5.63
N VAL A 571 30.23 -20.73 5.25
CA VAL A 571 29.02 -20.51 6.06
C VAL A 571 27.76 -20.97 5.32
N GLU A 572 26.82 -21.51 6.07
CA GLU A 572 25.50 -21.81 5.52
C GLU A 572 24.79 -20.50 5.14
N THR A 573 24.18 -20.47 3.96
CA THR A 573 23.47 -19.30 3.45
C THR A 573 22.03 -19.62 3.08
N VAL A 574 21.16 -18.60 3.11
CA VAL A 574 19.76 -18.68 2.68
C VAL A 574 19.45 -17.64 1.61
N PRO A 575 18.56 -17.92 0.65
CA PRO A 575 18.21 -16.95 -0.38
C PRO A 575 17.42 -15.78 0.22
N VAL A 576 17.61 -14.58 -0.35
CA VAL A 576 16.86 -13.36 0.00
C VAL A 576 15.83 -13.00 -1.06
N MET A 577 15.79 -13.72 -2.15
CA MET A 577 14.86 -13.57 -3.26
C MET A 577 14.17 -14.90 -3.56
N GLN A 578 13.09 -14.87 -4.30
CA GLN A 578 12.34 -16.04 -4.75
C GLN A 578 11.91 -15.88 -6.19
N GLU A 579 12.03 -16.94 -6.99
CA GLU A 579 11.56 -16.96 -8.37
C GLU A 579 10.07 -16.61 -8.50
N GLY A 580 9.73 -15.87 -9.54
CA GLY A 580 8.38 -15.42 -9.81
C GLY A 580 7.92 -14.22 -8.95
N LYS A 581 8.85 -13.62 -8.17
CA LYS A 581 8.57 -12.43 -7.33
C LYS A 581 9.44 -11.23 -7.68
N THR A 582 10.09 -11.26 -8.84
CA THR A 582 10.93 -10.16 -9.31
C THR A 582 10.41 -9.62 -10.63
N ALA A 583 10.16 -8.31 -10.69
CA ALA A 583 9.94 -7.60 -11.93
C ALA A 583 11.27 -6.96 -12.37
N ILE A 584 11.71 -7.24 -13.58
CA ILE A 584 12.90 -6.62 -14.19
C ILE A 584 12.41 -5.67 -15.28
N LEU A 585 12.66 -4.37 -15.10
CA LEU A 585 12.20 -3.32 -16.00
C LEU A 585 13.40 -2.59 -16.61
N ILE A 586 13.41 -2.45 -17.94
CA ILE A 586 14.33 -1.53 -18.59
C ILE A 586 13.70 -0.15 -18.55
N THR A 587 14.39 0.81 -17.94
CA THR A 587 13.90 2.17 -17.76
C THR A 587 15.03 3.14 -17.40
N GLY A 588 14.74 4.42 -17.34
CA GLY A 588 15.70 5.46 -17.01
C GLY A 588 16.59 5.86 -18.19
N ASP A 589 17.66 6.63 -17.90
CA ASP A 589 18.60 7.10 -18.94
C ASP A 589 19.34 5.95 -19.61
N ALA A 590 19.02 5.71 -20.88
CA ALA A 590 19.57 4.60 -21.68
C ALA A 590 21.12 4.60 -21.78
N ASN A 591 21.76 5.77 -21.55
CA ASN A 591 23.22 5.95 -21.67
C ASN A 591 23.96 5.82 -20.35
N ARG A 592 23.28 5.51 -19.25
CA ARG A 592 23.89 5.41 -17.92
C ARG A 592 24.08 3.93 -17.51
N ASN A 593 25.21 3.64 -16.86
CA ASN A 593 25.49 2.32 -16.29
C ASN A 593 24.84 2.18 -14.90
N LYS A 594 23.49 2.14 -14.84
CA LYS A 594 22.78 2.12 -13.56
C LYS A 594 21.81 0.94 -13.46
N SER A 595 21.74 0.40 -12.25
CA SER A 595 20.64 -0.46 -11.82
C SER A 595 20.18 -0.09 -10.41
N LEU A 596 18.98 -0.48 -10.05
CA LEU A 596 18.39 -0.21 -8.74
C LEU A 596 17.47 -1.35 -8.35
N CYS A 597 17.70 -1.94 -7.18
CA CYS A 597 16.76 -2.85 -6.54
C CYS A 597 15.78 -2.07 -5.66
N VAL A 598 14.49 -2.18 -5.95
CA VAL A 598 13.40 -1.63 -5.13
C VAL A 598 12.73 -2.79 -4.40
N PRO A 599 13.00 -2.99 -3.09
CA PRO A 599 12.31 -4.00 -2.31
C PRO A 599 10.86 -3.58 -2.06
N GLY A 600 9.94 -4.54 -2.17
CA GLY A 600 8.54 -4.14 -2.14
C GLY A 600 7.53 -5.25 -1.86
N GLY A 601 6.27 -4.91 -2.03
CA GLY A 601 5.11 -5.80 -1.97
C GLY A 601 4.74 -6.38 -3.33
N GLY A 602 3.71 -7.21 -3.36
CA GLY A 602 3.27 -7.92 -4.56
C GLY A 602 2.80 -7.03 -5.70
N PHE A 603 2.75 -7.60 -6.88
CA PHE A 603 2.36 -6.93 -8.11
C PHE A 603 0.87 -7.12 -8.43
N ALA A 604 0.24 -6.07 -8.96
CA ALA A 604 -1.12 -6.11 -9.47
C ALA A 604 -1.16 -5.50 -10.88
N THR A 605 -1.15 -6.34 -11.90
CA THR A 605 -1.20 -5.92 -13.31
C THR A 605 -2.62 -5.90 -13.83
N VAL A 606 -3.06 -4.80 -14.42
CA VAL A 606 -4.37 -4.60 -15.03
C VAL A 606 -4.24 -4.07 -16.43
N LYS A 607 -5.20 -4.41 -17.28
CA LYS A 607 -5.36 -3.78 -18.60
C LYS A 607 -5.91 -2.36 -18.44
N ILE A 608 -5.34 -1.40 -19.14
CA ILE A 608 -5.90 -0.06 -19.29
C ILE A 608 -6.91 -0.11 -20.42
N GLU A 609 -8.16 0.23 -20.13
CA GLU A 609 -9.25 0.28 -21.12
C GLU A 609 -9.40 1.71 -21.62
N LEU A 610 -9.27 1.91 -22.93
CA LEU A 610 -9.47 3.18 -23.60
C LEU A 610 -10.92 3.31 -24.07
N PRO A 611 -11.50 4.52 -24.13
CA PRO A 611 -12.79 4.73 -24.76
C PRO A 611 -12.73 4.47 -26.25
N LYS A 612 -13.87 4.19 -26.86
CA LYS A 612 -13.97 3.93 -28.31
C LYS A 612 -13.51 5.13 -29.15
N ALA A 613 -13.80 6.34 -28.68
CA ALA A 613 -13.44 7.60 -29.31
C ALA A 613 -12.02 8.08 -28.96
N TRP A 614 -11.13 7.18 -28.49
CA TRP A 614 -9.81 7.57 -28.00
C TRP A 614 -8.99 8.38 -28.99
N ASP A 615 -8.86 7.88 -30.24
CA ASP A 615 -8.02 8.54 -31.27
C ASP A 615 -8.62 9.88 -31.70
N GLU A 616 -9.96 10.02 -31.74
CA GLU A 616 -10.62 11.29 -32.03
C GLU A 616 -10.38 12.32 -30.91
N LEU A 617 -10.59 11.91 -29.66
CA LEU A 617 -10.40 12.77 -28.50
C LEU A 617 -8.95 13.23 -28.33
N THR A 618 -8.00 12.33 -28.54
CA THR A 618 -6.57 12.66 -28.41
C THR A 618 -6.04 13.47 -29.59
N LYS A 619 -6.62 13.30 -30.78
CA LYS A 619 -6.32 14.14 -31.96
C LYS A 619 -6.68 15.61 -31.71
N GLU A 620 -7.80 15.90 -31.05
CA GLU A 620 -8.18 17.27 -30.67
C GLU A 620 -7.14 17.91 -29.72
N LEU A 621 -6.41 17.11 -28.96
CA LEU A 621 -5.31 17.54 -28.09
C LEU A 621 -3.94 17.56 -28.80
N GLY A 622 -3.88 17.26 -30.08
CA GLY A 622 -2.65 17.27 -30.88
C GLY A 622 -1.80 16.00 -30.80
N TYR A 623 -2.35 14.90 -30.30
CA TYR A 623 -1.62 13.62 -30.28
C TYR A 623 -1.76 12.87 -31.61
N GLU A 624 -0.71 12.15 -31.96
CA GLU A 624 -0.74 11.18 -33.06
C GLU A 624 -1.62 9.96 -32.68
N PRO A 625 -2.20 9.25 -33.66
CA PRO A 625 -3.00 8.06 -33.41
C PRO A 625 -2.23 7.00 -32.58
N LEU A 626 -2.89 6.30 -31.67
CA LEU A 626 -2.26 5.30 -30.80
C LEU A 626 -1.48 4.24 -31.58
N LYS A 627 -1.97 3.83 -32.76
CA LYS A 627 -1.31 2.83 -33.62
C LYS A 627 0.07 3.26 -34.11
N SER A 628 0.36 4.57 -34.19
CA SER A 628 1.68 5.09 -34.58
C SER A 628 2.78 4.71 -33.58
N PHE A 629 2.39 4.33 -32.38
CA PHE A 629 3.29 3.92 -31.29
C PHE A 629 3.36 2.40 -31.08
N TYR A 630 2.78 1.60 -31.97
CA TYR A 630 2.79 0.14 -31.87
C TYR A 630 4.19 -0.42 -32.14
N LEU A 631 4.55 -1.43 -31.36
CA LEU A 631 5.77 -2.18 -31.52
C LEU A 631 5.50 -3.51 -32.24
N GLN A 632 6.48 -3.97 -33.02
CA GLN A 632 6.45 -5.26 -33.68
C GLN A 632 7.39 -6.23 -32.95
N THR A 633 6.95 -7.47 -32.75
CA THR A 633 7.76 -8.53 -32.18
C THR A 633 7.19 -9.90 -32.53
N ASP A 634 8.08 -10.88 -32.74
CA ASP A 634 7.70 -12.28 -32.95
C ASP A 634 7.52 -13.03 -31.60
N MET A 635 7.81 -12.38 -30.48
CA MET A 635 7.62 -12.97 -29.15
C MET A 635 6.14 -13.23 -28.89
N LYS A 636 5.83 -14.41 -28.35
CA LYS A 636 4.47 -14.74 -27.90
C LYS A 636 4.36 -14.48 -26.41
N PRO A 637 3.27 -13.82 -25.94
CA PRO A 637 3.03 -13.62 -24.53
C PRO A 637 3.02 -14.95 -23.76
N LEU A 638 3.45 -14.95 -22.51
CA LEU A 638 3.31 -16.11 -21.64
C LEU A 638 1.83 -16.40 -21.39
N ALA A 639 1.51 -17.64 -21.03
CA ALA A 639 0.17 -17.95 -20.57
C ALA A 639 -0.16 -17.09 -19.33
N PRO A 640 -1.37 -16.50 -19.24
CA PRO A 640 -1.76 -15.72 -18.07
C PRO A 640 -1.64 -16.57 -16.81
N LYS A 641 -0.86 -16.11 -15.84
CA LYS A 641 -0.80 -16.79 -14.54
C LYS A 641 -2.16 -16.62 -13.85
N PRO A 642 -2.80 -17.71 -13.41
CA PRO A 642 -4.03 -17.58 -12.63
C PRO A 642 -3.76 -16.73 -11.39
N ASP A 643 -4.45 -15.63 -11.25
CA ASP A 643 -4.49 -14.90 -9.98
C ASP A 643 -5.82 -15.20 -9.30
N PRO A 644 -5.84 -16.10 -8.28
CA PRO A 644 -7.05 -16.50 -7.58
C PRO A 644 -7.83 -15.30 -6.99
N ARG A 645 -7.14 -14.20 -6.71
CA ARG A 645 -7.70 -12.97 -6.14
C ARG A 645 -8.41 -12.15 -7.20
N ARG A 646 -7.84 -12.07 -8.40
CA ARG A 646 -8.46 -11.43 -9.56
C ARG A 646 -9.75 -12.18 -9.93
N GLU A 647 -9.73 -13.49 -9.86
CA GLU A 647 -10.91 -14.33 -10.08
C GLU A 647 -11.95 -14.16 -8.96
N ALA A 648 -11.54 -14.15 -7.70
CA ALA A 648 -12.42 -13.89 -6.56
C ALA A 648 -13.05 -12.50 -6.66
N TYR A 649 -12.28 -11.47 -7.01
CA TYR A 649 -12.78 -10.11 -7.24
C TYR A 649 -13.76 -10.06 -8.40
N ARG A 650 -13.46 -10.72 -9.53
CA ARG A 650 -14.40 -10.81 -10.68
C ARG A 650 -15.71 -11.51 -10.31
N ARG A 651 -15.66 -12.65 -9.59
CA ARG A 651 -16.84 -13.35 -9.11
C ARG A 651 -17.68 -12.47 -8.19
N GLN A 652 -17.04 -11.73 -7.30
CA GLN A 652 -17.70 -10.82 -6.40
C GLN A 652 -18.38 -9.64 -7.13
N GLN A 653 -17.79 -9.15 -8.21
CA GLN A 653 -18.37 -8.12 -9.07
C GLN A 653 -19.54 -8.67 -9.90
N GLN A 654 -19.47 -9.91 -10.37
CA GLN A 654 -20.56 -10.57 -11.12
C GLN A 654 -21.77 -10.90 -10.25
N GLN A 655 -21.56 -11.26 -8.98
CA GLN A 655 -22.64 -11.50 -8.01
C GLN A 655 -23.34 -10.22 -7.53
N ARG A 656 -22.78 -9.06 -7.81
CA ARG A 656 -23.31 -7.74 -7.45
C ARG A 656 -24.01 -7.01 -8.62
N ARG A 657 -23.98 -7.60 -9.81
CA ARG A 657 -24.79 -7.22 -10.98
C ARG A 657 -26.12 -7.98 -10.97
#